data_e3aed8eb2933992393da53bb84948e9b
#
_entry.id   e3aed8eb2933992393da53bb84948e9b
#
_cell.length_a   1.000
_cell.length_b   1.000
_cell.length_c   1.000
_cell.angle_alpha   90.00
_cell.angle_beta   90.00
_cell.angle_gamma   90.00
#
_symmetry.space_group_name_H-M   'P 1'
#
loop_
_entity.id
_entity.type
_entity.pdbx_description
1 polymer ?
#
loop_
_entity_poly.entity_id
_entity_poly.type
_entity_poly.pdbx_seq_one_letter_code
_entity_poly.pdbx_strand_id
1 'polypeptide(L)'
;MRNAILAAAIAAALPLPAAWAQAPASSATLDDVIVTAQRREESIQDVPVAVSTLSDEKLDVLGSGGDDIRFLSARLPSLNIESSFGRAFPRFYIRGLGNTDFDLNASQPVSLVYDDVVQESPILKGFPVFDLEMVEMFRGPQGTLFGRNTPAGVLKFNSVRPSRERGGYVQASYATHSSINVEGAVGGALNDNWAMRVSGFYQHRDDWVDNVFTGEGDDLEGFDELAGRVQFLYEPGDALSALVNVHARSLDGTARMFRANILRPGTNDLQPGFNEHQVFLDGANDQDLDSVGGSLRISYEYGRVTLHSITGYETVEVLSRGDIDGGFGADFIGFSGPCSDPARPTCVPFPAESADGLPDHSQFTQEFRWESNDWGKFDWQAGVYYFDEDLTIDSFNFDTLSNGVRNGDVEQRQDNQAWAVFGSGEVEISDSFTLRAGLRYTNDEKDFSAERFLSPIGAGPVGPIDVSTDEDNLSWDVSGTWAISDDTNLYARVAQGFRAPSIQGRLLFGNTVSVADSEEILSFEAGIKTSLFDDRGRLSFSVYKYTMDDQQLTAVGGGANFNTLLNADQTDGQGVELDFEAYLTDNFLVTIGASYNDTEIDDAALAIQPCGGGCTVLDPPGAVPGTVSIDGNRLPQSPEVIANLTARWGTPVSNGEFFIYTDWAYRSEVNFFLYEAAEFEGKALLEGGLRLGYNWNDGKQELAVYGRNITDEIEAVGGIDFNNLTGFINEPRRVGVEFMTRF
;
A
#
# COMPACT_ATOMS: atom_id res chain seq x y z
N MET A 1 -8.93 27.46 16.60
CA MET A 1 -7.90 28.50 16.85
C MET A 1 -6.51 27.90 17.19
N ARG A 2 -6.35 26.61 17.25
CA ARG A 2 -5.05 25.91 17.46
C ARG A 2 -4.25 25.70 16.17
N ASN A 3 -4.91 25.60 15.04
CA ASN A 3 -4.27 25.27 13.74
C ASN A 3 -3.62 26.46 12.99
N ALA A 4 -3.80 27.68 13.49
CA ALA A 4 -3.18 28.87 12.88
C ALA A 4 -1.81 29.24 13.48
N ILE A 5 -1.36 28.55 14.52
CA ILE A 5 -0.13 28.87 15.25
C ILE A 5 1.08 28.06 14.72
N LEU A 6 0.86 26.90 14.08
CA LEU A 6 1.96 26.07 13.60
C LEU A 6 2.59 26.63 12.30
N ALA A 7 1.84 27.29 11.43
CA ALA A 7 2.38 27.91 10.22
C ALA A 7 3.25 29.15 10.47
N ALA A 8 3.13 29.77 11.65
CA ALA A 8 3.89 30.96 12.01
C ALA A 8 5.19 30.68 12.80
N ALA A 9 5.35 29.50 13.36
CA ALA A 9 6.50 29.14 14.20
C ALA A 9 7.74 28.67 13.40
N ILE A 10 7.56 28.22 12.19
CA ILE A 10 8.66 27.73 11.31
C ILE A 10 9.43 28.90 10.66
N ALA A 11 8.83 30.08 10.56
CA ALA A 11 9.46 31.26 9.94
C ALA A 11 10.37 32.09 10.86
N ALA A 12 10.47 31.79 12.15
CA ALA A 12 11.08 32.68 13.15
C ALA A 12 12.38 32.21 13.82
N ALA A 13 12.97 31.08 13.43
CA ALA A 13 14.05 30.45 14.22
C ALA A 13 15.36 30.16 13.45
N LEU A 14 15.71 30.91 12.41
CA LEU A 14 17.05 30.77 11.81
C LEU A 14 17.85 32.08 11.91
N PRO A 15 18.92 32.12 12.68
CA PRO A 15 19.89 33.25 12.61
C PRO A 15 20.71 33.10 11.34
N LEU A 16 20.70 34.10 10.48
CA LEU A 16 21.57 34.20 9.31
C LEU A 16 23.03 34.44 9.79
N PRO A 17 23.98 33.57 9.49
CA PRO A 17 25.41 33.91 9.63
C PRO A 17 25.94 34.58 8.38
N ALA A 18 26.82 35.51 8.61
CA ALA A 18 27.50 36.35 7.63
C ALA A 18 28.42 35.55 6.68
N ALA A 19 28.48 36.07 5.47
CA ALA A 19 29.30 35.72 4.34
C ALA A 19 30.57 34.89 4.58
N TRP A 20 30.62 33.71 3.98
CA TRP A 20 31.86 33.00 3.64
C TRP A 20 31.98 33.01 2.11
N ALA A 21 33.21 33.18 1.62
CA ALA A 21 33.53 33.44 0.22
C ALA A 21 33.10 32.24 -0.67
N GLN A 22 32.35 32.55 -1.71
CA GLN A 22 31.88 31.65 -2.73
C GLN A 22 32.99 31.12 -3.63
N ALA A 23 33.12 29.81 -3.74
CA ALA A 23 33.52 29.17 -4.99
C ALA A 23 32.37 29.33 -6.01
N PRO A 24 32.60 29.35 -7.33
CA PRO A 24 31.52 29.44 -8.30
C PRO A 24 30.68 28.16 -8.21
N ALA A 25 29.48 28.28 -7.66
CA ALA A 25 28.54 27.23 -7.57
C ALA A 25 27.98 26.93 -8.97
N SER A 26 28.01 25.68 -9.41
CA SER A 26 27.04 25.18 -10.35
C SER A 26 25.68 25.29 -9.63
N SER A 27 24.72 25.95 -10.21
CA SER A 27 23.35 25.99 -9.66
C SER A 27 22.82 24.54 -9.58
N ALA A 28 22.36 24.12 -8.39
CA ALA A 28 21.72 22.81 -8.24
C ALA A 28 20.44 22.78 -9.09
N THR A 29 20.35 21.87 -10.05
CA THR A 29 19.16 21.60 -10.87
C THR A 29 18.59 20.25 -10.48
N LEU A 30 17.30 20.06 -10.71
CA LEU A 30 16.67 18.75 -10.59
C LEU A 30 16.98 17.93 -11.85
N ASP A 31 17.29 16.66 -11.66
CA ASP A 31 17.39 15.72 -12.77
C ASP A 31 15.98 15.44 -13.34
N ASP A 32 15.90 15.15 -14.64
CA ASP A 32 14.68 14.69 -15.24
C ASP A 32 14.28 13.32 -14.66
N VAL A 33 13.01 13.15 -14.30
CA VAL A 33 12.49 11.90 -13.77
C VAL A 33 11.84 11.12 -14.89
N ILE A 34 12.43 9.98 -15.21
CA ILE A 34 11.90 9.05 -16.19
C ILE A 34 10.96 8.09 -15.48
N VAL A 35 9.75 7.97 -16.00
CA VAL A 35 8.70 7.08 -15.47
C VAL A 35 8.23 6.08 -16.53
N THR A 36 7.58 5.02 -16.08
CA THR A 36 7.09 3.94 -16.95
C THR A 36 5.56 3.83 -16.95
N ALA A 37 4.86 4.95 -16.69
CA ALA A 37 3.41 5.03 -16.59
C ALA A 37 2.67 4.52 -17.84
N GLN A 38 3.29 4.63 -18.99
CA GLN A 38 2.75 4.19 -20.26
C GLN A 38 3.42 2.89 -20.78
N ARG A 39 4.02 2.11 -19.84
CA ARG A 39 4.84 0.93 -20.19
C ARG A 39 6.05 1.26 -21.07
N ARG A 40 6.40 2.54 -21.21
CA ARG A 40 7.57 3.11 -21.89
C ARG A 40 8.27 4.07 -20.96
N GLU A 41 9.56 4.26 -21.18
CA GLU A 41 10.35 5.27 -20.49
C GLU A 41 10.04 6.65 -21.09
N GLU A 42 9.38 7.51 -20.32
CA GLU A 42 9.00 8.86 -20.70
C GLU A 42 9.31 9.84 -19.56
N SER A 43 9.57 11.13 -19.87
CA SER A 43 9.71 12.13 -18.84
C SER A 43 8.39 12.29 -18.06
N ILE A 44 8.46 12.37 -16.75
CA ILE A 44 7.28 12.61 -15.88
C ILE A 44 6.51 13.86 -16.32
N GLN A 45 7.18 14.84 -16.94
CA GLN A 45 6.58 16.08 -17.44
C GLN A 45 5.67 15.85 -18.65
N ASP A 46 5.90 14.81 -19.45
CA ASP A 46 5.22 14.55 -20.71
C ASP A 46 4.04 13.59 -20.57
N VAL A 47 4.01 12.80 -19.49
CA VAL A 47 2.97 11.78 -19.29
C VAL A 47 1.63 12.41 -18.89
N PRO A 48 0.52 12.14 -19.64
CA PRO A 48 -0.80 12.72 -19.40
C PRO A 48 -1.61 12.02 -18.30
N VAL A 49 -0.99 11.80 -17.14
CA VAL A 49 -1.62 11.24 -15.95
C VAL A 49 -0.95 11.78 -14.69
N ALA A 50 -1.68 11.84 -13.60
CA ALA A 50 -1.11 12.19 -12.29
C ALA A 50 -0.16 11.09 -11.81
N VAL A 51 1.13 11.42 -11.69
CA VAL A 51 2.21 10.50 -11.27
C VAL A 51 2.98 11.10 -10.11
N SER A 52 3.26 10.30 -9.09
CA SER A 52 4.24 10.63 -8.05
C SER A 52 5.32 9.56 -7.99
N THR A 53 6.52 9.95 -7.63
CA THR A 53 7.68 9.05 -7.54
C THR A 53 8.42 9.20 -6.23
N LEU A 54 8.99 8.09 -5.74
CA LEU A 54 9.97 8.06 -4.66
C LEU A 54 11.21 7.32 -5.14
N SER A 55 12.36 7.95 -5.07
CA SER A 55 13.66 7.38 -5.47
C SER A 55 14.78 7.88 -4.56
N ASP A 56 15.94 7.29 -4.68
CA ASP A 56 17.19 7.71 -4.06
C ASP A 56 17.09 7.98 -2.55
N GLU A 57 17.71 9.07 -2.09
CA GLU A 57 17.77 9.46 -0.67
C GLU A 57 16.38 9.53 -0.02
N LYS A 58 15.31 9.90 -0.77
CA LYS A 58 13.94 9.95 -0.22
C LYS A 58 13.47 8.56 0.18
N LEU A 59 13.65 7.58 -0.70
CA LEU A 59 13.25 6.20 -0.44
C LEU A 59 14.07 5.59 0.70
N ASP A 60 15.40 5.78 0.68
CA ASP A 60 16.32 5.31 1.73
C ASP A 60 15.95 5.87 3.11
N VAL A 61 15.64 7.18 3.18
CA VAL A 61 15.30 7.85 4.44
C VAL A 61 13.93 7.41 4.95
N LEU A 62 12.91 7.31 4.10
CA LEU A 62 11.57 6.90 4.49
C LEU A 62 11.53 5.43 4.94
N GLY A 63 12.28 4.55 4.29
CA GLY A 63 12.41 3.13 4.65
C GLY A 63 13.33 2.87 5.86
N SER A 64 14.06 3.91 6.37
CA SER A 64 14.93 3.73 7.52
C SER A 64 14.13 3.39 8.78
N GLY A 65 14.63 2.47 9.60
CA GLY A 65 13.99 2.09 10.87
C GLY A 65 13.24 0.77 10.85
N GLY A 66 13.19 0.06 9.73
CA GLY A 66 12.62 -1.29 9.66
C GLY A 66 11.09 -1.31 9.58
N ASP A 67 10.48 -0.27 9.00
CA ASP A 67 9.07 -0.29 8.65
C ASP A 67 8.80 -1.21 7.46
N ASP A 68 7.61 -1.81 7.42
CA ASP A 68 7.11 -2.49 6.22
C ASP A 68 6.57 -1.47 5.19
N ILE A 69 6.03 -1.98 4.09
CA ILE A 69 5.53 -1.15 2.98
C ILE A 69 4.53 -0.05 3.39
N ARG A 70 3.90 -0.15 4.58
CA ARG A 70 2.99 0.87 5.12
C ARG A 70 3.69 2.21 5.39
N PHE A 71 5.02 2.26 5.43
CA PHE A 71 5.73 3.54 5.55
C PHE A 71 5.41 4.51 4.40
N LEU A 72 4.90 4.02 3.26
CA LEU A 72 4.47 4.85 2.14
C LEU A 72 3.16 5.60 2.41
N SER A 73 2.37 5.19 3.42
CA SER A 73 1.08 5.81 3.73
C SER A 73 1.24 7.30 4.01
N ALA A 74 0.40 8.11 3.38
CA ALA A 74 0.44 9.58 3.40
C ALA A 74 1.78 10.23 2.97
N ARG A 75 2.75 9.47 2.46
CA ARG A 75 4.02 9.98 1.91
C ARG A 75 3.91 10.35 0.42
N LEU A 76 2.84 9.92 -0.22
CA LEU A 76 2.43 10.31 -1.57
C LEU A 76 1.01 10.89 -1.51
N PRO A 77 0.69 11.93 -2.32
CA PRO A 77 -0.66 12.48 -2.37
C PRO A 77 -1.71 11.40 -2.70
N SER A 78 -2.86 11.42 -2.03
CA SER A 78 -3.98 10.49 -2.21
C SER A 78 -3.71 9.03 -1.85
N LEU A 79 -2.55 8.68 -1.26
CA LEU A 79 -2.21 7.32 -0.85
C LEU A 79 -2.42 7.12 0.66
N ASN A 80 -3.31 6.20 1.02
CA ASN A 80 -3.43 5.67 2.38
C ASN A 80 -3.16 4.16 2.36
N ILE A 81 -2.50 3.62 3.39
CA ILE A 81 -2.21 2.20 3.52
C ILE A 81 -2.44 1.79 4.97
N GLU A 82 -3.16 0.70 5.17
CA GLU A 82 -3.37 0.12 6.50
C GLU A 82 -3.27 -1.41 6.44
N SER A 83 -3.30 -2.09 7.58
CA SER A 83 -3.31 -3.54 7.66
C SER A 83 -3.92 -3.99 8.98
N SER A 84 -4.76 -5.01 8.92
CA SER A 84 -5.25 -5.76 10.08
C SER A 84 -4.52 -7.09 10.31
N PHE A 85 -3.54 -7.44 9.45
CA PHE A 85 -2.69 -8.63 9.53
C PHE A 85 -1.20 -8.30 9.77
N GLY A 86 -0.90 -7.19 10.44
CA GLY A 86 0.48 -6.80 10.69
C GLY A 86 1.25 -6.52 9.40
N ARG A 87 2.40 -7.18 9.23
CA ARG A 87 3.32 -6.97 8.10
C ARG A 87 2.94 -7.74 6.82
N ALA A 88 1.94 -8.63 6.86
CA ALA A 88 1.69 -9.59 5.79
C ALA A 88 0.59 -9.19 4.80
N PHE A 89 -0.38 -8.37 5.19
CA PHE A 89 -1.53 -8.04 4.35
C PHE A 89 -1.80 -6.53 4.34
N PRO A 90 -1.02 -5.73 3.60
CA PRO A 90 -1.32 -4.31 3.43
C PRO A 90 -2.51 -4.10 2.49
N ARG A 91 -3.37 -3.14 2.82
CA ARG A 91 -4.48 -2.67 1.98
C ARG A 91 -4.20 -1.25 1.53
N PHE A 92 -4.32 -1.02 0.23
CA PHE A 92 -3.96 0.22 -0.43
C PHE A 92 -5.20 0.98 -0.86
N TYR A 93 -5.19 2.28 -0.63
CA TYR A 93 -6.27 3.20 -1.00
C TYR A 93 -5.69 4.36 -1.78
N ILE A 94 -6.18 4.58 -3.01
CA ILE A 94 -5.82 5.73 -3.84
C ILE A 94 -7.08 6.51 -4.18
N ARG A 95 -7.09 7.82 -3.92
CA ARG A 95 -8.27 8.68 -4.11
C ARG A 95 -9.52 8.16 -3.37
N GLY A 96 -9.32 7.54 -2.20
CA GLY A 96 -10.37 6.91 -1.40
C GLY A 96 -10.80 5.51 -1.83
N LEU A 97 -10.42 5.08 -3.03
CA LEU A 97 -10.76 3.75 -3.54
C LEU A 97 -9.79 2.69 -2.98
N GLY A 98 -10.32 1.72 -2.27
CA GLY A 98 -9.62 0.61 -1.64
C GLY A 98 -10.57 -0.52 -1.29
N ASN A 99 -10.10 -1.51 -0.54
CA ASN A 99 -10.93 -2.62 -0.09
C ASN A 99 -10.64 -2.93 1.37
N THR A 100 -11.66 -2.88 2.23
CA THR A 100 -11.58 -3.21 3.66
C THR A 100 -11.74 -4.71 3.94
N ASP A 101 -12.00 -5.54 2.92
CA ASP A 101 -12.06 -6.98 3.08
C ASP A 101 -10.73 -7.53 3.58
N PHE A 102 -10.81 -8.42 4.55
CA PHE A 102 -9.66 -9.06 5.17
C PHE A 102 -9.53 -10.55 4.78
N ASP A 103 -10.41 -11.08 3.93
CA ASP A 103 -10.26 -12.44 3.41
C ASP A 103 -9.07 -12.53 2.44
N LEU A 104 -8.34 -13.64 2.47
CA LEU A 104 -7.06 -13.77 1.77
C LEU A 104 -7.19 -13.85 0.24
N ASN A 105 -8.41 -14.06 -0.29
CA ASN A 105 -8.74 -13.94 -1.71
C ASN A 105 -9.30 -12.57 -2.11
N ALA A 106 -9.32 -11.60 -1.19
CA ALA A 106 -9.93 -10.29 -1.43
C ALA A 106 -9.20 -9.51 -2.52
N SER A 107 -9.87 -9.28 -3.65
CA SER A 107 -9.36 -8.44 -4.72
C SER A 107 -9.31 -6.97 -4.31
N GLN A 108 -8.23 -6.27 -4.67
CA GLN A 108 -8.04 -4.85 -4.34
C GLN A 108 -8.10 -3.99 -5.61
N PRO A 109 -8.71 -2.79 -5.55
CA PRO A 109 -8.81 -1.87 -6.70
C PRO A 109 -7.49 -1.13 -7.01
N VAL A 110 -6.47 -1.30 -6.16
CA VAL A 110 -5.10 -0.82 -6.38
C VAL A 110 -4.21 -2.00 -6.73
N SER A 111 -3.65 -1.97 -7.93
CA SER A 111 -2.69 -3.01 -8.34
C SER A 111 -1.27 -2.66 -7.91
N LEU A 112 -0.54 -3.65 -7.43
CA LEU A 112 0.91 -3.56 -7.23
C LEU A 112 1.63 -4.31 -8.35
N VAL A 113 2.65 -3.66 -8.90
CA VAL A 113 3.50 -4.24 -9.93
C VAL A 113 4.94 -4.23 -9.44
N TYR A 114 5.56 -5.41 -9.38
CA TYR A 114 6.95 -5.56 -8.99
C TYR A 114 7.76 -6.08 -10.18
N ASP A 115 8.72 -5.28 -10.66
CA ASP A 115 9.55 -5.59 -11.85
C ASP A 115 8.73 -6.05 -13.07
N ASP A 116 7.64 -5.32 -13.39
CA ASP A 116 6.69 -5.60 -14.47
C ASP A 116 5.74 -6.80 -14.24
N VAL A 117 5.82 -7.51 -13.10
CA VAL A 117 4.89 -8.59 -12.71
C VAL A 117 3.85 -8.05 -11.72
N VAL A 118 2.57 -8.26 -12.05
CA VAL A 118 1.48 -7.89 -11.13
C VAL A 118 1.49 -8.81 -9.91
N GLN A 119 1.29 -8.25 -8.72
CA GLN A 119 1.10 -8.98 -7.47
C GLN A 119 -0.39 -8.96 -7.15
N GLU A 120 -1.11 -10.06 -7.42
CA GLU A 120 -2.56 -10.10 -7.22
C GLU A 120 -2.94 -10.40 -5.78
N SER A 121 -2.40 -11.48 -5.20
CA SER A 121 -2.66 -11.84 -3.82
C SER A 121 -2.33 -10.69 -2.87
N PRO A 122 -3.25 -10.34 -1.94
CA PRO A 122 -2.99 -9.30 -0.94
C PRO A 122 -1.72 -9.57 -0.10
N ILE A 123 -1.38 -10.84 0.11
CA ILE A 123 -0.19 -11.24 0.85
C ILE A 123 1.09 -10.93 0.06
N LEU A 124 1.09 -11.19 -1.24
CA LEU A 124 2.23 -10.84 -2.12
C LEU A 124 2.46 -9.32 -2.17
N LYS A 125 1.43 -8.49 -1.99
CA LYS A 125 1.54 -7.02 -1.95
C LYS A 125 2.34 -6.50 -0.74
N GLY A 126 2.58 -7.32 0.26
CA GLY A 126 3.35 -6.99 1.46
C GLY A 126 4.86 -7.24 1.35
N PHE A 127 5.42 -7.36 0.16
CA PHE A 127 6.85 -7.65 -0.02
C PHE A 127 7.77 -6.58 0.60
N PRO A 128 8.98 -6.94 1.07
CA PRO A 128 9.92 -6.00 1.65
C PRO A 128 10.49 -5.06 0.59
N VAL A 129 10.59 -3.77 0.96
CA VAL A 129 11.09 -2.71 0.09
C VAL A 129 12.61 -2.57 0.32
N PHE A 130 13.43 -3.10 -0.59
CA PHE A 130 14.88 -3.01 -0.54
C PHE A 130 15.51 -3.02 -1.93
N ASP A 131 16.64 -2.36 -2.10
CA ASP A 131 17.42 -2.26 -3.34
C ASP A 131 16.52 -1.88 -4.53
N LEU A 132 15.71 -0.83 -4.35
CA LEU A 132 14.84 -0.28 -5.37
C LEU A 132 15.48 0.94 -6.04
N GLU A 133 15.26 1.05 -7.34
CA GLU A 133 15.56 2.24 -8.13
C GLU A 133 14.51 3.33 -7.90
N MET A 134 13.21 2.93 -7.94
CA MET A 134 12.10 3.85 -7.84
C MET A 134 10.80 3.14 -7.46
N VAL A 135 9.95 3.86 -6.73
CA VAL A 135 8.53 3.57 -6.57
C VAL A 135 7.76 4.60 -7.39
N GLU A 136 6.88 4.14 -8.28
CA GLU A 136 6.01 4.97 -9.11
C GLU A 136 4.55 4.74 -8.70
N MET A 137 3.78 5.80 -8.54
CA MET A 137 2.35 5.71 -8.30
C MET A 137 1.59 6.41 -9.43
N PHE A 138 0.73 5.67 -10.12
CA PHE A 138 -0.17 6.16 -11.15
C PHE A 138 -1.59 6.21 -10.61
N ARG A 139 -2.18 7.39 -10.57
CA ARG A 139 -3.50 7.63 -9.96
C ARG A 139 -4.61 7.55 -11.01
N GLY A 140 -5.80 7.11 -10.55
CA GLY A 140 -6.96 6.88 -11.40
C GLY A 140 -6.83 5.64 -12.29
N PRO A 141 -7.84 5.34 -13.12
CA PRO A 141 -7.94 4.08 -13.84
C PRO A 141 -6.76 3.82 -14.77
N GLN A 142 -6.16 2.63 -14.67
CA GLN A 142 -5.03 2.18 -15.49
C GLN A 142 -5.36 0.89 -16.27
N GLY A 143 -6.64 0.61 -16.49
CA GLY A 143 -7.13 -0.64 -17.08
C GLY A 143 -6.54 -0.97 -18.45
N THR A 144 -6.27 0.02 -19.28
CA THR A 144 -5.79 -0.20 -20.66
C THR A 144 -4.45 -0.92 -20.72
N LEU A 145 -3.45 -0.47 -19.96
CA LEU A 145 -2.08 -0.98 -20.04
C LEU A 145 -1.69 -1.91 -18.88
N PHE A 146 -2.25 -1.71 -17.70
CA PHE A 146 -1.94 -2.50 -16.52
C PHE A 146 -2.99 -3.59 -16.24
N GLY A 147 -4.16 -3.46 -16.80
CA GLY A 147 -5.17 -4.53 -16.83
C GLY A 147 -6.21 -4.44 -15.73
N ARG A 148 -6.72 -5.61 -15.36
CA ARG A 148 -7.78 -5.77 -14.39
C ARG A 148 -7.36 -5.27 -13.00
N ASN A 149 -8.34 -4.99 -12.16
CA ASN A 149 -8.15 -4.61 -10.76
C ASN A 149 -7.29 -3.35 -10.57
N THR A 150 -7.44 -2.39 -11.52
CA THR A 150 -6.72 -1.11 -11.51
C THR A 150 -7.64 0.12 -11.58
N PRO A 151 -8.89 0.08 -11.08
CA PRO A 151 -9.77 1.25 -11.16
C PRO A 151 -9.26 2.43 -10.31
N ALA A 152 -8.59 2.18 -9.19
CA ALA A 152 -8.04 3.21 -8.32
C ALA A 152 -6.67 3.72 -8.78
N GLY A 153 -5.84 2.82 -9.32
CA GLY A 153 -4.49 3.14 -9.74
C GLY A 153 -3.50 1.98 -9.60
N VAL A 154 -2.23 2.30 -9.79
CA VAL A 154 -1.12 1.33 -9.72
C VAL A 154 0.02 1.89 -8.88
N LEU A 155 0.58 1.06 -8.00
CA LEU A 155 1.91 1.26 -7.43
C LEU A 155 2.88 0.31 -8.12
N LYS A 156 3.93 0.86 -8.73
CA LYS A 156 4.97 0.09 -9.39
C LYS A 156 6.29 0.25 -8.65
N PHE A 157 6.94 -0.89 -8.38
CA PHE A 157 8.22 -0.98 -7.70
C PHE A 157 9.25 -1.52 -8.70
N ASN A 158 10.27 -0.71 -8.95
CA ASN A 158 11.35 -1.06 -9.88
C ASN A 158 12.61 -1.35 -9.09
N SER A 159 13.12 -2.57 -9.16
CA SER A 159 14.39 -2.93 -8.55
C SER A 159 15.57 -2.39 -9.34
N VAL A 160 16.70 -2.12 -8.66
CA VAL A 160 17.94 -1.74 -9.33
C VAL A 160 18.40 -2.89 -10.21
N ARG A 161 18.53 -2.61 -11.53
CA ARG A 161 18.93 -3.62 -12.50
C ARG A 161 20.44 -3.91 -12.47
N PRO A 162 20.87 -5.12 -12.86
CA PRO A 162 22.28 -5.40 -13.07
C PRO A 162 22.89 -4.47 -14.11
N SER A 163 24.04 -3.91 -13.81
CA SER A 163 24.84 -3.10 -14.74
C SER A 163 26.21 -3.73 -14.99
N ARG A 164 26.92 -3.28 -16.01
CA ARG A 164 28.30 -3.74 -16.29
C ARG A 164 29.32 -3.09 -15.37
N GLU A 165 28.99 -1.99 -14.75
CA GLU A 165 29.82 -1.32 -13.76
C GLU A 165 29.79 -2.12 -12.46
N ARG A 166 30.95 -2.29 -11.85
CA ARG A 166 31.05 -2.93 -10.53
C ARG A 166 30.69 -1.92 -9.47
N GLY A 167 29.77 -2.30 -8.61
CA GLY A 167 29.38 -1.45 -7.51
C GLY A 167 28.46 -2.19 -6.55
N GLY A 168 28.22 -1.52 -5.45
CA GLY A 168 27.33 -2.05 -4.42
C GLY A 168 27.26 -1.15 -3.21
N TYR A 169 26.47 -1.56 -2.25
CA TYR A 169 26.38 -0.88 -0.97
C TYR A 169 26.09 -1.90 0.15
N VAL A 170 26.36 -1.46 1.36
CA VAL A 170 25.92 -2.11 2.60
C VAL A 170 25.43 -1.01 3.52
N GLN A 171 24.25 -1.19 4.07
CA GLN A 171 23.62 -0.34 5.06
C GLN A 171 23.30 -1.17 6.29
N ALA A 172 23.55 -0.64 7.49
CA ALA A 172 23.18 -1.29 8.74
C ALA A 172 22.70 -0.26 9.74
N SER A 173 21.61 -0.54 10.43
CA SER A 173 21.08 0.32 11.49
C SER A 173 20.78 -0.45 12.77
N TYR A 174 20.79 0.29 13.88
CA TYR A 174 20.36 -0.18 15.19
C TYR A 174 19.47 0.87 15.84
N ALA A 175 18.32 0.45 16.37
CA ALA A 175 17.31 1.37 16.89
C ALA A 175 16.65 0.85 18.17
N THR A 176 15.68 1.62 18.68
CA THR A 176 14.79 1.29 19.81
C THR A 176 14.25 -0.13 19.66
N HIS A 177 13.99 -0.83 20.78
CA HIS A 177 13.55 -2.24 20.84
C HIS A 177 14.55 -3.20 20.15
N SER A 178 15.86 -2.95 20.34
CA SER A 178 16.94 -3.72 19.72
C SER A 178 16.81 -3.91 18.21
N SER A 179 16.05 -3.05 17.53
CA SER A 179 15.81 -3.20 16.10
C SER A 179 17.10 -3.18 15.32
N ILE A 180 17.31 -4.16 14.47
CA ILE A 180 18.43 -4.28 13.55
C ILE A 180 17.88 -4.29 12.13
N ASN A 181 18.44 -3.46 11.25
CA ASN A 181 18.18 -3.53 9.84
C ASN A 181 19.50 -3.60 9.09
N VAL A 182 19.66 -4.59 8.23
CA VAL A 182 20.85 -4.76 7.38
C VAL A 182 20.38 -5.00 5.95
N GLU A 183 20.86 -4.17 5.06
CA GLU A 183 20.57 -4.25 3.64
C GLU A 183 21.87 -4.10 2.84
N GLY A 184 21.93 -4.75 1.69
CA GLY A 184 23.05 -4.55 0.80
C GLY A 184 22.86 -5.21 -0.55
N ALA A 185 23.62 -4.67 -1.51
CA ALA A 185 23.66 -5.20 -2.86
C ALA A 185 25.06 -5.14 -3.44
N VAL A 186 25.35 -6.06 -4.33
CA VAL A 186 26.60 -6.08 -5.11
C VAL A 186 26.30 -6.56 -6.53
N GLY A 187 26.90 -5.89 -7.51
CA GLY A 187 26.71 -6.25 -8.92
C GLY A 187 27.91 -5.89 -9.79
N GLY A 188 27.81 -6.27 -11.05
CA GLY A 188 28.78 -5.95 -12.07
C GLY A 188 28.81 -6.96 -13.22
N ALA A 189 29.66 -6.69 -14.23
CA ALA A 189 29.86 -7.58 -15.34
C ALA A 189 30.47 -8.93 -14.92
N LEU A 190 29.87 -10.03 -15.37
CA LEU A 190 30.47 -11.36 -15.36
C LEU A 190 31.37 -11.57 -16.58
N ASN A 191 30.97 -11.03 -17.72
CA ASN A 191 31.73 -10.96 -18.98
C ASN A 191 31.11 -9.88 -19.88
N ASP A 192 31.53 -9.80 -21.13
CA ASP A 192 31.06 -8.76 -22.07
C ASP A 192 29.57 -8.76 -22.34
N ASN A 193 28.89 -9.89 -22.14
CA ASN A 193 27.45 -10.05 -22.41
C ASN A 193 26.58 -10.23 -21.18
N TRP A 194 27.16 -10.54 -20.03
CA TRP A 194 26.42 -10.84 -18.80
C TRP A 194 26.80 -9.89 -17.68
N ALA A 195 25.80 -9.38 -17.02
CA ALA A 195 25.91 -8.72 -15.72
C ALA A 195 25.04 -9.44 -14.68
N MET A 196 25.39 -9.31 -13.42
CA MET A 196 24.59 -9.84 -12.30
C MET A 196 24.46 -8.80 -11.19
N ARG A 197 23.39 -8.92 -10.40
CA ARG A 197 23.21 -8.21 -9.13
C ARG A 197 22.64 -9.18 -8.11
N VAL A 198 23.18 -9.13 -6.91
CA VAL A 198 22.66 -9.85 -5.75
C VAL A 198 22.35 -8.82 -4.68
N SER A 199 21.16 -8.85 -4.14
CA SER A 199 20.75 -8.00 -3.03
C SER A 199 20.14 -8.83 -1.92
N GLY A 200 20.27 -8.35 -0.70
CA GLY A 200 19.76 -9.02 0.49
C GLY A 200 19.37 -8.02 1.57
N PHE A 201 18.45 -8.44 2.39
CA PHE A 201 17.80 -7.64 3.40
C PHE A 201 17.51 -8.51 4.62
N TYR A 202 17.79 -8.01 5.81
CA TYR A 202 17.43 -8.62 7.09
C TYR A 202 16.95 -7.53 8.05
N GLN A 203 15.78 -7.74 8.62
CA GLN A 203 15.24 -6.93 9.70
C GLN A 203 14.93 -7.81 10.90
N HIS A 204 15.21 -7.25 12.07
CA HIS A 204 14.88 -7.84 13.36
C HIS A 204 14.42 -6.74 14.32
N ARG A 205 13.44 -7.07 15.15
CA ARG A 205 13.01 -6.27 16.29
C ARG A 205 12.70 -7.20 17.44
N ASP A 206 13.26 -6.94 18.62
CA ASP A 206 12.86 -7.65 19.84
C ASP A 206 11.41 -7.32 20.19
N ASP A 207 10.73 -8.26 20.85
CA ASP A 207 9.44 -8.00 21.49
C ASP A 207 9.55 -6.85 22.48
N TRP A 208 8.49 -6.04 22.60
CA TRP A 208 8.52 -4.83 23.41
C TRP A 208 7.20 -4.52 24.13
N VAL A 209 6.18 -5.36 23.92
CA VAL A 209 4.86 -5.21 24.55
C VAL A 209 4.69 -6.30 25.59
N ASP A 210 4.35 -5.88 26.81
CA ASP A 210 4.07 -6.76 27.94
C ASP A 210 2.68 -7.36 27.81
N ASN A 211 2.57 -8.68 27.91
CA ASN A 211 1.29 -9.35 28.07
C ASN A 211 0.97 -9.54 29.56
N VAL A 212 0.12 -8.67 30.11
CA VAL A 212 -0.21 -8.69 31.55
C VAL A 212 -1.11 -9.85 31.93
N PHE A 213 -1.72 -10.57 30.98
CA PHE A 213 -2.46 -11.81 31.24
C PHE A 213 -1.50 -12.95 31.60
N THR A 214 -0.46 -13.15 30.79
CA THR A 214 0.57 -14.18 31.03
C THR A 214 1.53 -13.75 32.15
N GLY A 215 1.70 -12.47 32.34
CA GLY A 215 2.69 -11.87 33.25
C GLY A 215 4.09 -11.86 32.66
N GLU A 216 4.23 -12.08 31.36
CA GLU A 216 5.47 -12.00 30.59
C GLU A 216 5.71 -10.59 30.12
N GLY A 217 6.92 -10.09 30.29
CA GLY A 217 7.38 -8.82 29.78
C GLY A 217 8.08 -8.98 28.44
N ASP A 218 7.95 -7.98 27.57
CA ASP A 218 8.53 -7.97 26.22
C ASP A 218 8.20 -9.27 25.45
N ASP A 219 6.90 -9.55 25.30
CA ASP A 219 6.35 -10.85 24.81
C ASP A 219 5.85 -10.77 23.36
N LEU A 220 5.59 -9.55 22.85
CA LEU A 220 4.90 -9.33 21.57
C LEU A 220 5.44 -8.14 20.78
N GLU A 221 5.09 -8.06 19.50
CA GLU A 221 5.48 -7.03 18.52
C GLU A 221 6.92 -7.13 18.01
N GLY A 222 7.60 -8.25 18.30
CA GLY A 222 8.87 -8.60 17.64
C GLY A 222 8.66 -9.26 16.30
N PHE A 223 9.72 -9.30 15.51
CA PHE A 223 9.75 -10.02 14.24
C PHE A 223 11.18 -10.23 13.73
N ASP A 224 11.33 -11.24 12.90
CA ASP A 224 12.48 -11.51 12.04
C ASP A 224 12.02 -11.56 10.58
N GLU A 225 12.65 -10.81 9.71
CA GLU A 225 12.35 -10.80 8.29
C GLU A 225 13.63 -10.88 7.46
N LEU A 226 13.71 -11.86 6.57
CA LEU A 226 14.82 -12.10 5.66
C LEU A 226 14.31 -12.09 4.22
N ALA A 227 14.98 -11.35 3.35
CA ALA A 227 14.69 -11.41 1.92
C ALA A 227 15.96 -11.33 1.09
N GLY A 228 15.88 -11.84 -0.13
CA GLY A 228 16.97 -11.81 -1.09
C GLY A 228 16.50 -11.83 -2.52
N ARG A 229 17.31 -11.25 -3.40
CA ARG A 229 17.07 -11.19 -4.84
C ARG A 229 18.36 -11.41 -5.60
N VAL A 230 18.27 -12.20 -6.67
CA VAL A 230 19.36 -12.45 -7.62
C VAL A 230 18.87 -12.14 -9.03
N GLN A 231 19.59 -11.29 -9.72
CA GLN A 231 19.27 -10.89 -11.08
C GLN A 231 20.43 -11.17 -12.02
N PHE A 232 20.10 -11.59 -13.24
CA PHE A 232 21.04 -11.77 -14.35
C PHE A 232 20.54 -11.03 -15.58
N LEU A 233 21.37 -10.15 -16.11
CA LEU A 233 21.14 -9.44 -17.36
C LEU A 233 22.03 -10.01 -18.46
N TYR A 234 21.42 -10.39 -19.58
CA TYR A 234 22.10 -10.87 -20.78
C TYR A 234 21.87 -9.95 -21.97
N GLU A 235 22.93 -9.36 -22.47
CA GLU A 235 22.92 -8.43 -23.60
C GLU A 235 24.08 -8.76 -24.53
N PRO A 236 23.86 -9.67 -25.51
CA PRO A 236 24.92 -10.07 -26.47
C PRO A 236 25.20 -9.03 -27.57
N GLY A 237 24.39 -7.98 -27.63
CA GLY A 237 24.44 -6.86 -28.56
C GLY A 237 23.23 -5.95 -28.34
N ASP A 238 23.07 -4.95 -29.18
CA ASP A 238 22.07 -3.88 -28.96
C ASP A 238 20.60 -4.36 -29.16
N ALA A 239 20.40 -5.45 -29.92
CA ALA A 239 19.06 -5.89 -30.33
C ALA A 239 18.36 -6.82 -29.31
N LEU A 240 19.10 -7.46 -28.42
CA LEU A 240 18.54 -8.44 -27.47
C LEU A 240 18.96 -8.10 -26.05
N SER A 241 17.97 -7.98 -25.16
CA SER A 241 18.16 -7.92 -23.72
C SER A 241 17.29 -8.99 -23.05
N ALA A 242 17.85 -9.73 -22.10
CA ALA A 242 17.10 -10.68 -21.29
C ALA A 242 17.48 -10.50 -19.80
N LEU A 243 16.49 -10.23 -18.97
CA LEU A 243 16.63 -10.07 -17.54
C LEU A 243 15.89 -11.20 -16.82
N VAL A 244 16.62 -11.94 -15.99
CA VAL A 244 16.09 -12.93 -15.07
C VAL A 244 16.15 -12.37 -13.67
N ASN A 245 15.06 -12.47 -12.93
CA ASN A 245 14.96 -12.12 -11.50
C ASN A 245 14.45 -13.35 -10.73
N VAL A 246 15.07 -13.67 -9.61
CA VAL A 246 14.60 -14.66 -8.65
C VAL A 246 14.70 -14.05 -7.27
N HIS A 247 13.63 -14.12 -6.49
CA HIS A 247 13.58 -13.57 -5.14
C HIS A 247 12.86 -14.51 -4.17
N ALA A 248 13.16 -14.31 -2.88
CA ALA A 248 12.53 -15.05 -1.79
C ALA A 248 12.44 -14.18 -0.55
N ARG A 249 11.46 -14.47 0.30
CA ARG A 249 11.21 -13.82 1.58
C ARG A 249 10.79 -14.84 2.63
N SER A 250 11.22 -14.64 3.88
CA SER A 250 10.73 -15.33 5.06
C SER A 250 10.47 -14.29 6.15
N LEU A 251 9.34 -14.38 6.82
CA LEU A 251 8.92 -13.53 7.93
C LEU A 251 8.36 -14.40 9.03
N ASP A 252 8.90 -14.23 10.23
CA ASP A 252 8.40 -14.81 11.48
C ASP A 252 8.19 -13.68 12.49
N GLY A 253 7.07 -13.62 13.19
CA GLY A 253 6.82 -12.56 14.15
C GLY A 253 5.41 -12.57 14.73
N THR A 254 5.05 -11.45 15.32
CA THR A 254 3.74 -11.23 15.93
C THR A 254 2.70 -10.83 14.88
N ALA A 255 1.55 -11.49 14.87
CA ALA A 255 0.36 -11.04 14.14
C ALA A 255 -0.12 -9.68 14.68
N ARG A 256 -1.01 -8.99 13.92
CA ARG A 256 -1.57 -7.71 14.37
C ARG A 256 -2.23 -7.85 15.72
N MET A 257 -1.81 -7.04 16.69
CA MET A 257 -2.42 -7.04 18.02
C MET A 257 -3.68 -6.20 18.04
N PHE A 258 -4.78 -6.85 18.34
CA PHE A 258 -6.03 -6.19 18.71
C PHE A 258 -6.03 -5.91 20.20
N ARG A 259 -6.55 -4.74 20.60
CA ARG A 259 -6.62 -4.32 21.98
C ARG A 259 -8.06 -3.97 22.34
N ALA A 260 -8.67 -4.78 23.21
CA ALA A 260 -10.07 -4.62 23.60
C ALA A 260 -10.32 -3.32 24.33
N ASN A 261 -11.45 -2.68 24.05
CA ASN A 261 -11.98 -1.53 24.78
C ASN A 261 -10.99 -0.36 24.91
N ILE A 262 -10.14 -0.15 23.92
CA ILE A 262 -9.16 0.96 23.96
C ILE A 262 -9.78 2.30 23.57
N LEU A 263 -10.96 2.30 22.92
CA LEU A 263 -11.67 3.51 22.53
C LEU A 263 -12.65 3.93 23.61
N ARG A 264 -12.78 5.23 23.81
CA ARG A 264 -13.67 5.80 24.80
C ARG A 264 -15.08 5.92 24.24
N PRO A 265 -16.11 5.34 24.91
CA PRO A 265 -17.50 5.41 24.44
C PRO A 265 -17.96 6.83 24.11
N GLY A 266 -18.58 7.01 22.95
CA GLY A 266 -19.11 8.28 22.44
C GLY A 266 -18.05 9.24 21.88
N THR A 267 -16.79 8.79 21.72
CA THR A 267 -15.68 9.58 21.16
C THR A 267 -14.70 8.68 20.41
N ASN A 268 -13.83 9.28 19.62
CA ASN A 268 -12.68 8.61 18.99
C ASN A 268 -11.37 8.75 19.79
N ASP A 269 -11.47 9.11 21.08
CA ASP A 269 -10.31 9.16 21.97
C ASP A 269 -9.92 7.77 22.47
N LEU A 270 -8.61 7.54 22.65
CA LEU A 270 -8.14 6.41 23.44
C LEU A 270 -8.57 6.54 24.90
N GLN A 271 -8.82 5.42 25.56
CA GLN A 271 -9.21 5.38 26.96
C GLN A 271 -8.15 6.04 27.86
N PRO A 272 -8.58 6.81 28.89
CA PRO A 272 -7.65 7.29 29.91
C PRO A 272 -6.90 6.15 30.57
N GLY A 273 -5.56 6.22 30.55
CA GLY A 273 -4.68 5.17 31.10
C GLY A 273 -4.31 4.08 30.10
N PHE A 274 -4.67 4.25 28.82
CA PHE A 274 -4.12 3.43 27.75
C PHE A 274 -2.58 3.48 27.79
N ASN A 275 -1.96 2.32 27.64
CA ASN A 275 -0.52 2.16 27.58
C ASN A 275 -0.19 1.27 26.40
N GLU A 276 0.49 1.79 25.40
CA GLU A 276 0.88 1.11 24.18
C GLU A 276 1.80 -0.08 24.43
N HIS A 277 2.50 -0.09 25.56
CA HIS A 277 3.40 -1.17 25.97
C HIS A 277 2.70 -2.34 26.67
N GLN A 278 1.37 -2.36 26.72
CA GLN A 278 0.64 -3.39 27.46
C GLN A 278 -0.54 -3.93 26.66
N VAL A 279 -0.75 -5.24 26.80
CA VAL A 279 -1.94 -5.97 26.33
C VAL A 279 -2.40 -6.98 27.37
N PHE A 280 -3.60 -7.56 27.20
CA PHE A 280 -4.19 -8.55 28.10
C PHE A 280 -4.76 -9.72 27.29
N LEU A 281 -3.91 -10.39 26.50
CA LEU A 281 -4.30 -11.40 25.52
C LEU A 281 -4.17 -12.78 26.09
N ASP A 282 -5.18 -13.63 25.93
CA ASP A 282 -5.18 -15.04 26.33
C ASP A 282 -5.00 -16.01 25.15
N GLY A 283 -5.03 -15.49 23.93
CA GLY A 283 -4.75 -16.21 22.69
C GLY A 283 -3.31 -16.04 22.18
N ALA A 284 -2.93 -16.84 21.19
CA ALA A 284 -1.68 -16.70 20.48
C ALA A 284 -1.73 -15.54 19.49
N ASN A 285 -0.56 -14.96 19.18
CA ASN A 285 -0.40 -13.91 18.19
C ASN A 285 0.86 -14.17 17.34
N ASP A 286 0.77 -15.15 16.47
CA ASP A 286 1.89 -15.62 15.66
C ASP A 286 1.64 -15.31 14.18
N GLN A 287 2.69 -14.96 13.44
CA GLN A 287 2.65 -14.76 12.00
C GLN A 287 3.90 -15.36 11.37
N ASP A 288 3.68 -16.28 10.43
CA ASP A 288 4.73 -16.95 9.65
C ASP A 288 4.41 -16.80 8.16
N LEU A 289 5.39 -16.41 7.34
CA LEU A 289 5.22 -16.23 5.91
C LEU A 289 6.51 -16.58 5.17
N ASP A 290 6.38 -17.45 4.17
CA ASP A 290 7.42 -17.74 3.19
C ASP A 290 6.92 -17.46 1.78
N SER A 291 7.73 -16.78 0.95
CA SER A 291 7.43 -16.58 -0.46
C SER A 291 8.65 -16.77 -1.35
N VAL A 292 8.40 -17.25 -2.55
CA VAL A 292 9.40 -17.39 -3.62
C VAL A 292 8.77 -16.96 -4.93
N GLY A 293 9.49 -16.16 -5.68
CA GLY A 293 9.04 -15.72 -6.98
C GLY A 293 10.16 -15.48 -7.96
N GLY A 294 9.78 -15.19 -9.19
CA GLY A 294 10.73 -14.84 -10.21
C GLY A 294 10.10 -14.37 -11.51
N SER A 295 10.91 -13.68 -12.30
CA SER A 295 10.50 -13.19 -13.61
C SER A 295 11.57 -13.39 -14.67
N LEU A 296 11.11 -13.48 -15.90
CA LEU A 296 11.94 -13.45 -17.11
C LEU A 296 11.39 -12.40 -18.06
N ARG A 297 12.15 -11.35 -18.29
CA ARG A 297 11.86 -10.34 -19.32
C ARG A 297 12.83 -10.48 -20.47
N ILE A 298 12.32 -10.66 -21.69
CA ILE A 298 13.07 -10.67 -22.92
C ILE A 298 12.59 -9.51 -23.78
N SER A 299 13.52 -8.66 -24.23
CA SER A 299 13.25 -7.57 -25.15
C SER A 299 14.08 -7.79 -26.42
N TYR A 300 13.42 -7.83 -27.57
CA TYR A 300 14.07 -8.06 -28.84
C TYR A 300 13.68 -6.98 -29.86
N GLU A 301 14.65 -6.18 -30.25
CA GLU A 301 14.47 -5.16 -31.28
C GLU A 301 14.59 -5.77 -32.68
N TYR A 302 13.53 -5.61 -33.47
CA TYR A 302 13.48 -6.03 -34.86
C TYR A 302 13.08 -4.86 -35.75
N GLY A 303 14.06 -4.20 -36.32
CA GLY A 303 13.86 -3.05 -37.20
C GLY A 303 13.24 -1.87 -36.44
N ARG A 304 11.97 -1.58 -36.72
CA ARG A 304 11.23 -0.46 -36.07
C ARG A 304 10.23 -0.95 -35.03
N VAL A 305 10.39 -2.14 -34.52
CA VAL A 305 9.49 -2.72 -33.50
C VAL A 305 10.34 -3.45 -32.47
N THR A 306 10.01 -3.28 -31.20
CA THR A 306 10.53 -4.11 -30.11
C THR A 306 9.45 -5.08 -29.64
N LEU A 307 9.80 -6.34 -29.51
CA LEU A 307 8.98 -7.36 -28.86
C LEU A 307 9.45 -7.55 -27.42
N HIS A 308 8.54 -7.45 -26.48
CA HIS A 308 8.74 -7.82 -25.08
C HIS A 308 8.00 -9.12 -24.78
N SER A 309 8.65 -10.03 -24.09
CA SER A 309 8.05 -11.21 -23.45
C SER A 309 8.34 -11.12 -21.96
N ILE A 310 7.30 -11.08 -21.15
CA ILE A 310 7.40 -10.96 -19.69
C ILE A 310 6.66 -12.13 -19.07
N THR A 311 7.42 -13.01 -18.40
CA THR A 311 6.89 -14.17 -17.68
C THR A 311 7.10 -13.94 -16.19
N GLY A 312 6.09 -14.14 -15.37
CA GLY A 312 6.16 -14.09 -13.91
C GLY A 312 5.62 -15.36 -13.27
N TYR A 313 6.22 -15.77 -12.16
CA TYR A 313 5.71 -16.83 -11.30
C TYR A 313 5.95 -16.44 -9.85
N GLU A 314 4.89 -16.53 -9.02
CA GLU A 314 4.92 -16.19 -7.60
C GLU A 314 4.23 -17.28 -6.79
N THR A 315 4.73 -17.55 -5.61
CA THR A 315 4.08 -18.43 -4.63
C THR A 315 4.30 -17.87 -3.22
N VAL A 316 3.33 -18.06 -2.34
CA VAL A 316 3.41 -17.65 -0.94
C VAL A 316 2.66 -18.64 -0.06
N GLU A 317 3.26 -18.98 1.06
CA GLU A 317 2.61 -19.66 2.18
C GLU A 317 2.56 -18.68 3.36
N VAL A 318 1.44 -18.61 4.05
CA VAL A 318 1.28 -17.76 5.23
C VAL A 318 0.34 -18.41 6.22
N LEU A 319 0.63 -18.24 7.51
CA LEU A 319 -0.32 -18.45 8.59
C LEU A 319 -0.24 -17.26 9.54
N SER A 320 -1.37 -16.59 9.77
CA SER A 320 -1.48 -15.50 10.74
C SER A 320 -2.54 -15.87 11.77
N ARG A 321 -2.14 -15.98 13.03
CA ARG A 321 -3.00 -16.31 14.16
C ARG A 321 -3.03 -15.15 15.14
N GLY A 322 -4.20 -14.73 15.58
CA GLY A 322 -4.34 -13.59 16.46
C GLY A 322 -5.50 -13.73 17.43
N ASP A 323 -5.31 -13.17 18.62
CA ASP A 323 -6.36 -12.95 19.61
C ASP A 323 -7.15 -11.70 19.19
N ILE A 324 -8.21 -11.93 18.39
CA ILE A 324 -8.93 -10.86 17.71
C ILE A 324 -10.01 -10.19 18.57
N ASP A 325 -10.45 -10.79 19.68
CA ASP A 325 -11.31 -10.11 20.64
C ASP A 325 -10.50 -9.11 21.51
N GLY A 326 -9.18 -9.23 21.52
CA GLY A 326 -8.25 -8.25 22.05
C GLY A 326 -8.11 -8.23 23.55
N GLY A 327 -8.56 -9.27 24.26
CA GLY A 327 -8.42 -9.38 25.70
C GLY A 327 -9.11 -10.59 26.29
N PHE A 328 -8.69 -11.02 27.46
CA PHE A 328 -9.23 -12.18 28.16
C PHE A 328 -10.71 -11.98 28.50
N GLY A 329 -11.59 -12.58 27.70
CA GLY A 329 -13.03 -12.32 27.75
C GLY A 329 -13.39 -10.88 27.38
N ALA A 330 -12.55 -10.23 26.59
CA ALA A 330 -12.66 -8.91 25.98
C ALA A 330 -12.57 -7.68 26.91
N ASP A 331 -12.44 -7.81 28.20
CA ASP A 331 -12.06 -6.66 29.05
C ASP A 331 -10.54 -6.48 28.99
N PHE A 332 -10.08 -5.23 28.86
CA PHE A 332 -8.64 -4.93 28.83
C PHE A 332 -8.25 -3.84 29.84
N ILE A 333 -8.73 -2.61 29.68
CA ILE A 333 -8.36 -1.53 30.60
C ILE A 333 -9.07 -1.73 31.94
N GLY A 334 -8.27 -2.06 32.98
CA GLY A 334 -8.75 -2.42 34.30
C GLY A 334 -8.79 -3.94 34.56
N PHE A 335 -8.42 -4.77 33.60
CA PHE A 335 -8.24 -6.22 33.66
C PHE A 335 -9.40 -6.96 34.32
N SER A 336 -10.22 -7.60 33.55
CA SER A 336 -11.34 -8.41 34.01
C SER A 336 -11.14 -9.87 33.63
N GLY A 337 -11.80 -10.75 34.31
CA GLY A 337 -11.83 -12.18 33.97
C GLY A 337 -12.82 -12.50 32.87
N PRO A 338 -13.05 -13.79 32.59
CA PRO A 338 -13.98 -14.25 31.58
C PRO A 338 -15.35 -13.62 31.70
N CYS A 339 -15.97 -13.38 30.58
CA CYS A 339 -17.30 -12.82 30.46
C CYS A 339 -18.35 -13.72 31.12
N SER A 340 -18.69 -13.46 32.38
CA SER A 340 -19.75 -14.18 33.10
C SER A 340 -21.13 -13.50 33.01
N ASP A 341 -21.17 -12.25 32.55
CA ASP A 341 -22.40 -11.45 32.43
C ASP A 341 -22.52 -10.88 31.01
N PRO A 342 -23.34 -11.50 30.15
CA PRO A 342 -23.58 -11.02 28.78
C PRO A 342 -24.22 -9.62 28.71
N ALA A 343 -24.69 -9.08 29.84
CA ALA A 343 -25.22 -7.74 29.89
C ALA A 343 -24.15 -6.65 30.04
N ARG A 344 -22.87 -7.04 30.24
CA ARG A 344 -21.74 -6.11 30.23
C ARG A 344 -21.40 -5.71 28.78
N PRO A 345 -21.44 -4.44 28.44
CA PRO A 345 -21.20 -3.99 27.06
C PRO A 345 -19.74 -4.22 26.60
N THR A 346 -18.81 -4.37 27.53
CA THR A 346 -17.38 -4.62 27.27
C THR A 346 -17.02 -6.10 27.15
N CYS A 347 -18.00 -6.97 27.21
CA CYS A 347 -17.86 -8.40 27.34
C CYS A 347 -18.19 -9.07 26.00
N VAL A 348 -17.27 -9.89 25.48
CA VAL A 348 -17.54 -10.75 24.32
C VAL A 348 -18.09 -12.08 24.82
N PRO A 349 -19.26 -12.53 24.35
CA PRO A 349 -19.89 -13.75 24.85
C PRO A 349 -19.24 -15.04 24.31
N PHE A 350 -18.22 -14.92 23.50
CA PHE A 350 -17.45 -16.02 22.90
C PHE A 350 -15.97 -15.63 22.78
N PRO A 351 -15.04 -16.58 22.94
CA PRO A 351 -13.63 -16.35 22.65
C PRO A 351 -13.44 -16.26 21.15
N ALA A 352 -12.60 -15.33 20.71
CA ALA A 352 -12.39 -15.04 19.29
C ALA A 352 -10.89 -14.96 18.93
N GLU A 353 -10.17 -16.03 19.18
CA GLU A 353 -8.86 -16.23 18.58
C GLU A 353 -9.04 -16.91 17.22
N SER A 354 -8.54 -16.32 16.16
CA SER A 354 -8.63 -16.91 14.83
C SER A 354 -7.26 -16.98 14.14
N ALA A 355 -7.18 -17.91 13.19
CA ALA A 355 -6.05 -17.98 12.26
C ALA A 355 -6.58 -18.08 10.84
N ASP A 356 -5.92 -17.38 9.94
CA ASP A 356 -6.15 -17.47 8.51
C ASP A 356 -4.81 -17.74 7.82
N GLY A 357 -4.79 -18.66 6.87
CA GLY A 357 -3.60 -19.06 6.16
C GLY A 357 -3.82 -19.39 4.70
N LEU A 358 -2.75 -19.28 3.92
CA LEU A 358 -2.63 -19.80 2.56
C LEU A 358 -1.64 -20.96 2.60
N PRO A 359 -2.09 -22.22 2.76
CA PRO A 359 -1.21 -23.37 2.72
C PRO A 359 -0.75 -23.73 1.30
N ASP A 360 -1.42 -23.21 0.29
CA ASP A 360 -1.11 -23.41 -1.13
C ASP A 360 -1.53 -22.18 -1.92
N HIS A 361 -0.58 -21.63 -2.68
CA HIS A 361 -0.81 -20.50 -3.58
C HIS A 361 0.18 -20.56 -4.73
N SER A 362 -0.31 -20.35 -5.95
CA SER A 362 0.55 -20.12 -7.09
C SER A 362 -0.07 -19.10 -8.04
N GLN A 363 0.76 -18.22 -8.59
CA GLN A 363 0.38 -17.25 -9.58
C GLN A 363 1.33 -17.33 -10.77
N PHE A 364 0.79 -17.42 -11.99
CA PHE A 364 1.53 -17.35 -13.23
C PHE A 364 1.03 -16.23 -14.13
N THR A 365 1.96 -15.47 -14.73
CA THR A 365 1.63 -14.41 -15.68
C THR A 365 2.49 -14.51 -16.94
N GLN A 366 1.89 -14.19 -18.09
CA GLN A 366 2.60 -14.07 -19.37
C GLN A 366 2.08 -12.88 -20.15
N GLU A 367 2.98 -11.96 -20.52
CA GLU A 367 2.69 -10.86 -21.44
C GLU A 367 3.57 -10.97 -22.70
N PHE A 368 2.98 -10.76 -23.87
CA PHE A 368 3.68 -10.45 -25.10
C PHE A 368 3.24 -9.06 -25.54
N ARG A 369 4.20 -8.15 -25.70
CA ARG A 369 3.94 -6.77 -26.11
C ARG A 369 4.85 -6.38 -27.25
N TRP A 370 4.27 -5.78 -28.26
CA TRP A 370 4.96 -5.17 -29.41
C TRP A 370 4.88 -3.66 -29.25
N GLU A 371 5.99 -3.01 -29.50
CA GLU A 371 6.16 -1.57 -29.33
C GLU A 371 6.85 -0.97 -30.55
N SER A 372 6.36 0.20 -31.02
CA SER A 372 6.98 0.93 -32.12
C SER A 372 8.27 1.62 -31.70
N ASN A 373 9.28 1.62 -32.55
CA ASN A 373 10.54 2.37 -32.42
C ASN A 373 10.64 3.37 -33.57
N ASP A 374 10.64 4.68 -33.26
CA ASP A 374 10.83 5.76 -34.23
C ASP A 374 9.94 5.66 -35.49
N TRP A 375 8.64 5.70 -35.36
CA TRP A 375 7.67 5.75 -36.45
C TRP A 375 7.33 7.19 -36.86
N GLY A 376 8.10 8.17 -36.40
CA GLY A 376 7.91 9.59 -36.65
C GLY A 376 6.84 10.17 -35.72
N LYS A 377 5.72 10.67 -36.29
CA LYS A 377 4.66 11.30 -35.50
C LYS A 377 3.62 10.34 -34.93
N PHE A 378 3.84 9.03 -35.04
CA PHE A 378 2.90 8.04 -34.56
C PHE A 378 3.65 6.93 -33.83
N ASP A 379 3.34 6.75 -32.55
CA ASP A 379 3.80 5.64 -31.75
C ASP A 379 2.64 4.73 -31.35
N TRP A 380 2.93 3.45 -31.19
CA TRP A 380 1.93 2.46 -30.80
C TRP A 380 2.54 1.34 -30.00
N GLN A 381 1.69 0.70 -29.21
CA GLN A 381 1.96 -0.58 -28.58
C GLN A 381 0.72 -1.46 -28.65
N ALA A 382 0.92 -2.78 -28.70
CA ALA A 382 -0.14 -3.77 -28.66
C ALA A 382 0.35 -5.02 -27.97
N GLY A 383 -0.53 -5.72 -27.27
CA GLY A 383 -0.12 -6.92 -26.56
C GLY A 383 -1.24 -7.88 -26.25
N VAL A 384 -0.82 -9.04 -25.76
CA VAL A 384 -1.69 -10.08 -25.19
C VAL A 384 -1.17 -10.43 -23.82
N TYR A 385 -2.08 -10.74 -22.89
CA TYR A 385 -1.79 -11.05 -21.52
C TYR A 385 -2.55 -12.29 -21.08
N TYR A 386 -1.92 -13.11 -20.25
CA TYR A 386 -2.53 -14.26 -19.59
C TYR A 386 -2.15 -14.25 -18.11
N PHE A 387 -3.11 -14.60 -17.26
CA PHE A 387 -3.01 -14.70 -15.83
C PHE A 387 -3.68 -15.99 -15.35
N ASP A 388 -3.06 -16.66 -14.39
CA ASP A 388 -3.55 -17.88 -13.77
C ASP A 388 -3.15 -17.87 -12.30
N GLU A 389 -4.10 -18.06 -11.39
CA GLU A 389 -3.85 -18.11 -9.95
C GLU A 389 -4.70 -19.21 -9.32
N ASP A 390 -4.07 -20.04 -8.51
CA ASP A 390 -4.68 -21.11 -7.73
C ASP A 390 -4.35 -20.87 -6.26
N LEU A 391 -5.35 -20.90 -5.39
CA LEU A 391 -5.15 -20.70 -3.96
C LEU A 391 -6.11 -21.52 -3.11
N THR A 392 -5.59 -21.98 -1.96
CA THR A 392 -6.36 -22.57 -0.86
C THR A 392 -6.24 -21.69 0.37
N ILE A 393 -7.36 -21.41 1.03
CA ILE A 393 -7.41 -20.67 2.29
C ILE A 393 -7.93 -21.58 3.38
N ASP A 394 -7.18 -21.69 4.47
CA ASP A 394 -7.61 -22.33 5.71
C ASP A 394 -7.96 -21.25 6.74
N SER A 395 -9.17 -21.33 7.32
CA SER A 395 -9.58 -20.43 8.41
C SER A 395 -9.96 -21.25 9.64
N PHE A 396 -9.34 -20.91 10.77
CA PHE A 396 -9.53 -21.60 12.04
C PHE A 396 -10.04 -20.65 13.11
N ASN A 397 -10.76 -21.20 14.11
CA ASN A 397 -11.07 -20.51 15.35
C ASN A 397 -10.71 -21.41 16.53
N PHE A 398 -10.25 -20.78 17.62
CA PHE A 398 -9.83 -21.45 18.83
C PHE A 398 -10.57 -20.90 20.04
N ASP A 399 -10.97 -21.79 20.95
CA ASP A 399 -11.64 -21.44 22.20
C ASP A 399 -10.55 -21.26 23.29
N THR A 400 -10.13 -20.02 23.51
CA THR A 400 -9.10 -19.69 24.48
C THR A 400 -9.56 -20.00 25.91
N LEU A 401 -10.85 -19.86 26.23
CA LEU A 401 -11.42 -20.22 27.53
C LEU A 401 -11.47 -21.74 27.77
N SER A 402 -11.27 -22.55 26.74
CA SER A 402 -11.16 -24.03 26.78
C SER A 402 -9.76 -24.52 26.43
N ASN A 403 -8.72 -23.80 26.82
CA ASN A 403 -7.30 -24.09 26.56
C ASN A 403 -6.91 -24.07 25.08
N GLY A 404 -7.47 -23.20 24.29
CA GLY A 404 -7.12 -23.03 22.88
C GLY A 404 -7.52 -24.22 22.01
N VAL A 405 -8.59 -24.93 22.36
CA VAL A 405 -9.10 -26.04 21.55
C VAL A 405 -9.69 -25.48 20.25
N ARG A 406 -9.22 -26.00 19.11
CA ARG A 406 -9.79 -25.66 17.79
C ARG A 406 -11.26 -26.00 17.74
N ASN A 407 -12.13 -25.00 17.53
CA ASN A 407 -13.58 -25.12 17.48
C ASN A 407 -14.19 -24.56 16.19
N GLY A 408 -13.39 -23.98 15.30
CA GLY A 408 -13.76 -23.53 13.95
C GLY A 408 -12.79 -24.06 12.92
N ASP A 409 -13.31 -24.43 11.73
CA ASP A 409 -12.54 -25.02 10.65
C ASP A 409 -13.28 -24.82 9.31
N VAL A 410 -12.65 -24.07 8.41
CA VAL A 410 -13.19 -23.73 7.06
C VAL A 410 -12.04 -23.84 6.07
N GLU A 411 -12.30 -24.45 4.93
CA GLU A 411 -11.44 -24.45 3.76
C GLU A 411 -12.14 -23.72 2.61
N GLN A 412 -11.40 -22.86 1.92
CA GLN A 412 -11.83 -22.18 0.70
C GLN A 412 -10.80 -22.49 -0.40
N ARG A 413 -11.26 -22.67 -1.63
CA ARG A 413 -10.41 -22.84 -2.83
C ARG A 413 -10.88 -21.91 -3.92
N GLN A 414 -9.94 -21.29 -4.62
CA GLN A 414 -10.25 -20.41 -5.75
C GLN A 414 -9.24 -20.62 -6.87
N ASP A 415 -9.76 -20.89 -8.06
CA ASP A 415 -9.05 -20.85 -9.33
C ASP A 415 -9.46 -19.56 -10.05
N ASN A 416 -8.50 -18.79 -10.54
CA ASN A 416 -8.72 -17.50 -11.13
C ASN A 416 -7.92 -17.37 -12.42
N GLN A 417 -8.58 -17.29 -13.58
CA GLN A 417 -7.96 -17.20 -14.89
C GLN A 417 -8.42 -15.94 -15.61
N ALA A 418 -7.46 -15.23 -16.22
CA ALA A 418 -7.80 -14.10 -17.06
C ALA A 418 -6.91 -14.03 -18.31
N TRP A 419 -7.49 -13.55 -19.40
CA TRP A 419 -6.71 -13.20 -20.60
C TRP A 419 -7.16 -11.87 -21.16
N ALA A 420 -6.25 -11.19 -21.86
CA ALA A 420 -6.58 -9.90 -22.45
C ALA A 420 -5.83 -9.66 -23.76
N VAL A 421 -6.44 -8.80 -24.59
CA VAL A 421 -5.82 -8.19 -25.77
C VAL A 421 -5.92 -6.68 -25.62
N PHE A 422 -4.80 -5.98 -25.81
CA PHE A 422 -4.76 -4.54 -25.61
C PHE A 422 -3.90 -3.84 -26.65
N GLY A 423 -4.11 -2.53 -26.78
CA GLY A 423 -3.27 -1.68 -27.59
C GLY A 423 -3.50 -0.21 -27.30
N SER A 424 -2.48 0.60 -27.50
CA SER A 424 -2.56 2.06 -27.45
C SER A 424 -1.78 2.66 -28.59
N GLY A 425 -2.21 3.85 -29.01
CA GLY A 425 -1.55 4.65 -30.01
C GLY A 425 -1.47 6.10 -29.59
N GLU A 426 -0.36 6.73 -29.96
CA GLU A 426 -0.09 8.14 -29.74
C GLU A 426 0.22 8.82 -31.06
N VAL A 427 -0.27 10.03 -31.27
CA VAL A 427 -0.02 10.80 -32.47
C VAL A 427 0.28 12.27 -32.14
N GLU A 428 1.39 12.75 -32.63
CA GLU A 428 1.72 14.18 -32.61
C GLU A 428 0.91 14.90 -33.69
N ILE A 429 -0.23 15.50 -33.29
CA ILE A 429 -1.11 16.25 -34.20
C ILE A 429 -0.41 17.53 -34.66
N SER A 430 0.36 18.16 -33.79
CA SER A 430 1.22 19.30 -34.06
C SER A 430 2.45 19.25 -33.16
N ASP A 431 3.41 20.13 -33.37
CA ASP A 431 4.61 20.24 -32.54
C ASP A 431 4.32 20.56 -31.06
N SER A 432 3.08 20.98 -30.74
CA SER A 432 2.67 21.33 -29.38
C SER A 432 1.47 20.53 -28.87
N PHE A 433 0.91 19.61 -29.67
CA PHE A 433 -0.27 18.86 -29.24
C PHE A 433 -0.16 17.38 -29.63
N THR A 434 -0.20 16.53 -28.63
CA THR A 434 -0.16 15.07 -28.73
C THR A 434 -1.49 14.49 -28.25
N LEU A 435 -2.02 13.52 -28.99
CA LEU A 435 -3.23 12.77 -28.65
C LEU A 435 -2.89 11.30 -28.47
N ARG A 436 -3.35 10.69 -27.39
CA ARG A 436 -3.20 9.25 -27.10
C ARG A 436 -4.56 8.62 -26.89
N ALA A 437 -4.71 7.37 -27.32
CA ALA A 437 -5.87 6.54 -27.02
C ALA A 437 -5.46 5.09 -26.84
N GLY A 438 -6.10 4.40 -25.93
CA GLY A 438 -5.86 2.99 -25.62
C GLY A 438 -7.16 2.22 -25.43
N LEU A 439 -7.09 0.92 -25.65
CA LEU A 439 -8.20 -0.04 -25.55
C LEU A 439 -7.69 -1.38 -25.07
N ARG A 440 -8.45 -2.02 -24.17
CA ARG A 440 -8.19 -3.39 -23.70
C ARG A 440 -9.49 -4.14 -23.54
N TYR A 441 -9.54 -5.32 -24.12
CA TYR A 441 -10.57 -6.32 -23.82
C TYR A 441 -9.98 -7.37 -22.89
N THR A 442 -10.68 -7.65 -21.78
CA THR A 442 -10.28 -8.65 -20.77
C THR A 442 -11.48 -9.59 -20.54
N ASN A 443 -11.22 -10.88 -20.47
CA ASN A 443 -12.11 -11.88 -19.91
C ASN A 443 -11.49 -12.39 -18.62
N ASP A 444 -12.30 -12.53 -17.56
CA ASP A 444 -11.90 -12.93 -16.20
C ASP A 444 -12.87 -14.00 -15.70
N GLU A 445 -12.35 -15.17 -15.35
CA GLU A 445 -13.12 -16.31 -14.84
C GLU A 445 -12.62 -16.69 -13.45
N LYS A 446 -13.54 -16.98 -12.53
CA LYS A 446 -13.24 -17.49 -11.19
C LYS A 446 -14.12 -18.67 -10.87
N ASP A 447 -13.51 -19.77 -10.44
CA ASP A 447 -14.18 -20.91 -9.82
C ASP A 447 -13.83 -20.94 -8.32
N PHE A 448 -14.84 -21.02 -7.47
CA PHE A 448 -14.69 -20.94 -6.02
C PHE A 448 -15.48 -22.04 -5.33
N SER A 449 -14.91 -22.62 -4.26
CA SER A 449 -15.58 -23.59 -3.39
C SER A 449 -15.24 -23.29 -1.93
N ALA A 450 -16.24 -23.35 -1.05
CA ALA A 450 -16.03 -23.21 0.40
C ALA A 450 -16.74 -24.30 1.18
N GLU A 451 -16.05 -24.88 2.18
CA GLU A 451 -16.58 -25.90 3.07
C GLU A 451 -16.22 -25.61 4.53
N ARG A 452 -17.21 -25.65 5.43
CA ARG A 452 -16.99 -25.56 6.86
C ARG A 452 -17.14 -26.93 7.52
N PHE A 453 -16.11 -27.38 8.23
CA PHE A 453 -16.09 -28.63 8.97
C PHE A 453 -16.52 -28.45 10.43
N LEU A 454 -16.10 -27.36 11.06
CA LEU A 454 -16.44 -26.98 12.44
C LEU A 454 -16.94 -25.54 12.50
N SER A 455 -17.90 -25.27 13.36
CA SER A 455 -18.42 -23.94 13.61
C SER A 455 -18.18 -23.53 15.06
N PRO A 456 -17.52 -22.38 15.33
CA PRO A 456 -17.29 -21.88 16.69
C PRO A 456 -18.58 -21.54 17.42
N ILE A 457 -19.67 -21.27 16.70
CA ILE A 457 -21.01 -20.96 17.25
C ILE A 457 -21.94 -22.17 17.26
N GLY A 458 -21.43 -23.38 16.97
CA GLY A 458 -22.19 -24.62 17.02
C GLY A 458 -23.23 -24.79 15.88
N ALA A 459 -23.09 -24.08 14.78
CA ALA A 459 -24.01 -24.15 13.63
C ALA A 459 -23.83 -25.43 12.77
N GLY A 460 -22.83 -26.25 13.07
CA GLY A 460 -22.54 -27.49 12.35
C GLY A 460 -21.78 -27.29 11.02
N PRO A 461 -21.47 -28.39 10.29
CA PRO A 461 -20.80 -28.31 8.98
C PRO A 461 -21.72 -27.71 7.91
N VAL A 462 -21.09 -27.07 6.90
CA VAL A 462 -21.76 -26.47 5.74
C VAL A 462 -20.92 -26.69 4.50
N GLY A 463 -21.53 -26.98 3.38
CA GLY A 463 -20.88 -27.04 2.09
C GLY A 463 -20.63 -28.48 1.60
N PRO A 464 -19.80 -28.65 0.53
CA PRO A 464 -19.21 -27.55 -0.23
C PRO A 464 -20.26 -26.62 -0.88
N ILE A 465 -19.95 -25.33 -0.93
CA ILE A 465 -20.72 -24.32 -1.67
C ILE A 465 -19.85 -23.89 -2.84
N ASP A 466 -20.27 -24.20 -4.05
CA ASP A 466 -19.55 -23.87 -5.27
C ASP A 466 -20.16 -22.63 -5.93
N VAL A 467 -19.32 -21.70 -6.37
CA VAL A 467 -19.69 -20.45 -7.05
C VAL A 467 -18.72 -20.20 -8.18
N SER A 468 -19.22 -19.78 -9.34
CA SER A 468 -18.38 -19.36 -10.46
C SER A 468 -18.81 -17.99 -10.97
N THR A 469 -17.86 -17.19 -11.40
CA THR A 469 -18.07 -15.89 -12.05
C THR A 469 -17.31 -15.83 -13.36
N ASP A 470 -17.89 -15.16 -14.36
CA ASP A 470 -17.30 -14.92 -15.68
C ASP A 470 -17.66 -13.49 -16.09
N GLU A 471 -16.64 -12.69 -16.47
CA GLU A 471 -16.79 -11.28 -16.78
C GLU A 471 -15.96 -10.89 -18.00
N ASP A 472 -16.60 -10.18 -18.92
CA ASP A 472 -16.00 -9.55 -20.09
C ASP A 472 -16.00 -8.03 -19.94
N ASN A 473 -14.83 -7.39 -19.97
CA ASN A 473 -14.75 -5.93 -19.86
C ASN A 473 -13.93 -5.28 -20.96
N LEU A 474 -14.37 -4.10 -21.38
CA LEU A 474 -13.69 -3.25 -22.35
C LEU A 474 -13.20 -1.97 -21.68
N SER A 475 -11.97 -1.98 -21.16
CA SER A 475 -11.32 -0.79 -20.60
C SER A 475 -10.73 0.09 -21.70
N TRP A 476 -10.82 1.42 -21.53
CA TRP A 476 -10.29 2.37 -22.52
C TRP A 476 -9.84 3.67 -21.86
N ASP A 477 -8.96 4.40 -22.54
CA ASP A 477 -8.61 5.75 -22.18
C ASP A 477 -8.31 6.61 -23.41
N VAL A 478 -8.52 7.91 -23.23
CA VAL A 478 -8.15 8.94 -24.19
C VAL A 478 -7.55 10.11 -23.45
N SER A 479 -6.38 10.57 -23.89
CA SER A 479 -5.71 11.72 -23.30
C SER A 479 -5.10 12.63 -24.35
N GLY A 480 -4.99 13.90 -24.02
CA GLY A 480 -4.33 14.90 -24.84
C GLY A 480 -3.36 15.71 -24.00
N THR A 481 -2.17 15.95 -24.54
CA THR A 481 -1.13 16.81 -23.95
C THR A 481 -0.89 18.01 -24.84
N TRP A 482 -0.88 19.21 -24.26
CA TRP A 482 -0.60 20.46 -24.92
C TRP A 482 0.60 21.17 -24.28
N ALA A 483 1.74 21.15 -24.99
CA ALA A 483 2.92 21.94 -24.65
C ALA A 483 2.63 23.42 -24.91
N ILE A 484 2.35 24.19 -23.86
CA ILE A 484 2.08 25.65 -23.98
C ILE A 484 3.36 26.47 -23.97
N SER A 485 4.45 25.89 -23.47
CA SER A 485 5.83 26.37 -23.58
C SER A 485 6.78 25.18 -23.51
N ASP A 486 8.08 25.42 -23.65
CA ASP A 486 9.13 24.39 -23.55
C ASP A 486 9.16 23.75 -22.14
N ASP A 487 8.71 24.48 -21.12
CA ASP A 487 8.76 24.07 -19.70
C ASP A 487 7.40 23.68 -19.13
N THR A 488 6.29 23.78 -19.91
CA THR A 488 4.94 23.62 -19.34
C THR A 488 4.01 22.86 -20.26
N ASN A 489 3.45 21.78 -19.73
CA ASN A 489 2.45 20.94 -20.35
C ASN A 489 1.11 21.04 -19.61
N LEU A 490 0.02 21.18 -20.38
CA LEU A 490 -1.33 20.91 -19.91
C LEU A 490 -1.77 19.55 -20.44
N TYR A 491 -2.50 18.81 -19.65
CA TYR A 491 -3.12 17.57 -20.11
C TYR A 491 -4.57 17.44 -19.66
N ALA A 492 -5.32 16.64 -20.39
CA ALA A 492 -6.64 16.15 -19.97
C ALA A 492 -6.77 14.69 -20.37
N ARG A 493 -7.43 13.91 -19.53
CA ARG A 493 -7.64 12.46 -19.70
C ARG A 493 -9.06 12.08 -19.31
N VAL A 494 -9.64 11.15 -20.09
CA VAL A 494 -10.84 10.39 -19.71
C VAL A 494 -10.47 8.93 -19.77
N ALA A 495 -10.76 8.20 -18.71
CA ALA A 495 -10.40 6.78 -18.60
C ALA A 495 -11.52 5.97 -17.95
N GLN A 496 -11.73 4.77 -18.46
CA GLN A 496 -12.58 3.74 -17.87
C GLN A 496 -11.71 2.54 -17.49
N GLY A 497 -12.01 1.97 -16.32
CA GLY A 497 -11.40 0.75 -15.80
C GLY A 497 -12.41 -0.06 -15.03
N PHE A 498 -12.02 -1.25 -14.57
CA PHE A 498 -12.90 -2.14 -13.83
C PHE A 498 -12.14 -2.96 -12.79
N ARG A 499 -12.87 -3.54 -11.85
CA ARG A 499 -12.44 -4.66 -11.03
C ARG A 499 -13.38 -5.83 -11.29
N ALA A 500 -12.80 -7.02 -11.49
CA ALA A 500 -13.54 -8.25 -11.72
C ALA A 500 -14.41 -8.64 -10.50
N PRO A 501 -15.44 -9.46 -10.68
CA PRO A 501 -16.29 -9.95 -9.58
C PRO A 501 -15.47 -10.54 -8.44
N SER A 502 -15.92 -10.36 -7.21
CA SER A 502 -15.26 -10.88 -6.01
C SER A 502 -16.19 -11.85 -5.28
N ILE A 503 -15.59 -12.84 -4.61
CA ILE A 503 -16.31 -13.89 -3.88
C ILE A 503 -15.77 -13.91 -2.45
N GLN A 504 -16.67 -13.85 -1.46
CA GLN A 504 -16.35 -13.95 -0.05
C GLN A 504 -17.03 -15.19 0.54
N GLY A 505 -16.23 -16.15 0.98
CA GLY A 505 -16.68 -17.45 1.46
C GLY A 505 -16.19 -17.83 2.85
N ARG A 506 -15.79 -16.88 3.69
CA ARG A 506 -15.36 -17.13 5.06
C ARG A 506 -16.51 -17.58 5.95
N LEU A 507 -16.75 -18.90 5.95
CA LEU A 507 -17.92 -19.52 6.61
C LEU A 507 -17.75 -19.74 8.12
N LEU A 508 -16.69 -19.26 8.78
CA LEU A 508 -16.45 -19.50 10.21
C LEU A 508 -17.66 -19.15 11.08
N PHE A 509 -18.23 -17.97 10.87
CA PHE A 509 -19.37 -17.46 11.63
C PHE A 509 -20.66 -17.40 10.80
N GLY A 510 -20.57 -17.45 9.46
CA GLY A 510 -21.69 -17.41 8.52
C GLY A 510 -22.01 -18.76 7.88
N ASN A 511 -23.08 -18.82 7.08
CA ASN A 511 -23.50 -20.02 6.34
C ASN A 511 -23.66 -19.77 4.84
N THR A 512 -23.32 -18.58 4.36
CA THR A 512 -23.56 -18.14 2.98
C THR A 512 -22.26 -17.57 2.40
N VAL A 513 -22.03 -17.90 1.14
CA VAL A 513 -21.04 -17.22 0.30
C VAL A 513 -21.70 -15.97 -0.27
N SER A 514 -21.04 -14.85 -0.26
CA SER A 514 -21.47 -13.62 -0.94
C SER A 514 -20.62 -13.35 -2.16
N VAL A 515 -21.25 -12.79 -3.20
CA VAL A 515 -20.64 -12.43 -4.46
C VAL A 515 -20.95 -10.96 -4.70
N ALA A 516 -19.93 -10.21 -5.09
CA ALA A 516 -20.11 -8.88 -5.65
C ALA A 516 -19.83 -8.94 -7.17
N ASP A 517 -20.72 -8.32 -7.94
CA ASP A 517 -20.56 -8.16 -9.38
C ASP A 517 -19.37 -7.23 -9.69
N SER A 518 -18.91 -7.19 -10.93
CA SER A 518 -17.83 -6.28 -11.36
C SER A 518 -18.19 -4.83 -11.09
N GLU A 519 -17.18 -4.03 -10.72
CA GLU A 519 -17.33 -2.58 -10.60
C GLU A 519 -16.66 -1.87 -11.78
N GLU A 520 -17.26 -0.78 -12.24
CA GLU A 520 -16.73 0.03 -13.33
C GLU A 520 -16.54 1.49 -12.92
N ILE A 521 -15.40 2.06 -13.26
CA ILE A 521 -15.10 3.47 -13.01
C ILE A 521 -15.00 4.26 -14.31
N LEU A 522 -15.62 5.45 -14.34
CA LEU A 522 -15.37 6.47 -15.35
C LEU A 522 -14.74 7.69 -14.68
N SER A 523 -13.52 8.04 -15.10
CA SER A 523 -12.75 9.12 -14.51
C SER A 523 -12.41 10.20 -15.53
N PHE A 524 -12.52 11.47 -15.10
CA PHE A 524 -12.08 12.66 -15.80
C PHE A 524 -10.96 13.31 -15.00
N GLU A 525 -9.85 13.61 -15.66
CA GLU A 525 -8.69 14.26 -15.06
C GLU A 525 -8.15 15.35 -15.96
N ALA A 526 -7.69 16.45 -15.38
CA ALA A 526 -6.95 17.50 -16.08
C ALA A 526 -5.84 18.04 -15.17
N GLY A 527 -4.70 18.40 -15.75
CA GLY A 527 -3.59 18.89 -14.96
C GLY A 527 -2.60 19.75 -15.73
N ILE A 528 -1.70 20.32 -14.97
CA ILE A 528 -0.54 21.07 -15.44
C ILE A 528 0.72 20.47 -14.85
N LYS A 529 1.74 20.34 -15.67
CA LYS A 529 3.11 19.96 -15.28
C LYS A 529 4.07 20.99 -15.81
N THR A 530 4.96 21.48 -14.94
CA THR A 530 5.86 22.57 -15.32
C THR A 530 7.18 22.51 -14.58
N SER A 531 8.28 22.75 -15.30
CA SER A 531 9.57 23.10 -14.72
C SER A 531 9.56 24.53 -14.23
N LEU A 532 10.26 24.81 -13.15
CA LEU A 532 10.31 26.11 -12.47
C LEU A 532 11.74 26.51 -12.17
N PHE A 533 12.00 27.81 -12.16
CA PHE A 533 13.29 28.39 -11.68
C PHE A 533 14.52 27.88 -12.46
N ASP A 534 14.44 27.79 -13.79
CA ASP A 534 15.52 27.27 -14.66
C ASP A 534 15.92 25.82 -14.25
N ASP A 535 14.96 24.89 -14.23
CA ASP A 535 15.06 23.47 -13.83
C ASP A 535 15.48 23.21 -12.40
N ARG A 536 15.38 24.21 -11.52
CA ARG A 536 15.61 24.03 -10.07
C ARG A 536 14.37 23.54 -9.33
N GLY A 537 13.22 23.53 -9.96
CA GLY A 537 11.97 23.07 -9.38
C GLY A 537 11.04 22.48 -10.43
N ARG A 538 10.10 21.68 -9.96
CA ARG A 538 9.02 21.12 -10.76
C ARG A 538 7.72 21.15 -9.98
N LEU A 539 6.62 21.32 -10.69
CA LEU A 539 5.27 21.33 -10.15
C LEU A 539 4.38 20.48 -11.04
N SER A 540 3.61 19.59 -10.41
CA SER A 540 2.47 18.93 -11.01
C SER A 540 1.23 19.24 -10.18
N PHE A 541 0.16 19.69 -10.84
CA PHE A 541 -1.14 19.94 -10.22
C PHE A 541 -2.23 19.30 -11.08
N SER A 542 -3.12 18.55 -10.46
CA SER A 542 -4.25 17.93 -11.15
C SER A 542 -5.56 18.09 -10.39
N VAL A 543 -6.65 18.03 -11.15
CA VAL A 543 -8.02 17.95 -10.66
C VAL A 543 -8.68 16.73 -11.28
N TYR A 544 -9.51 16.02 -10.52
CA TYR A 544 -10.18 14.83 -11.00
C TYR A 544 -11.62 14.76 -10.49
N LYS A 545 -12.44 14.04 -11.23
CA LYS A 545 -13.73 13.52 -10.81
C LYS A 545 -13.93 12.13 -11.38
N TYR A 546 -14.45 11.20 -10.57
CA TYR A 546 -14.87 9.89 -11.02
C TYR A 546 -16.26 9.54 -10.52
N THR A 547 -16.91 8.65 -11.25
CA THR A 547 -18.08 7.90 -10.83
C THR A 547 -17.74 6.42 -10.95
N MET A 548 -18.04 5.64 -9.94
CA MET A 548 -17.91 4.20 -9.94
C MET A 548 -19.29 3.58 -9.80
N ASP A 549 -19.68 2.82 -10.80
CA ASP A 549 -20.92 2.06 -10.83
C ASP A 549 -20.66 0.66 -10.24
N ASP A 550 -21.67 0.13 -9.52
CA ASP A 550 -21.62 -1.19 -8.87
C ASP A 550 -20.40 -1.40 -7.96
N GLN A 551 -20.00 -0.38 -7.19
CA GLN A 551 -18.81 -0.48 -6.36
C GLN A 551 -18.89 -1.65 -5.38
N GLN A 552 -17.87 -2.51 -5.41
CA GLN A 552 -17.74 -3.62 -4.46
C GLN A 552 -17.31 -3.10 -3.09
N LEU A 553 -18.14 -3.33 -2.10
CA LEU A 553 -17.93 -2.94 -0.71
C LEU A 553 -18.01 -4.15 0.21
N THR A 554 -17.29 -4.10 1.31
CA THR A 554 -17.32 -5.13 2.34
C THR A 554 -17.96 -4.60 3.60
N ALA A 555 -19.16 -5.08 3.89
CA ALA A 555 -19.86 -4.77 5.12
C ALA A 555 -19.41 -5.73 6.22
N VAL A 556 -18.86 -5.17 7.30
CA VAL A 556 -18.49 -5.90 8.52
C VAL A 556 -19.34 -5.35 9.66
N GLY A 557 -20.10 -6.21 10.36
CA GLY A 557 -20.93 -5.72 11.45
C GLY A 557 -21.89 -6.77 12.04
N GLY A 558 -22.76 -6.28 12.92
CA GLY A 558 -23.72 -7.10 13.66
C GLY A 558 -23.08 -7.85 14.83
N GLY A 559 -23.93 -8.52 15.62
CA GLY A 559 -23.51 -9.19 16.87
C GLY A 559 -22.57 -10.38 16.69
N ALA A 560 -22.32 -10.83 15.46
CA ALA A 560 -21.41 -11.92 15.13
C ALA A 560 -20.31 -11.49 14.15
N ASN A 561 -20.20 -10.19 13.90
CA ASN A 561 -19.17 -9.61 13.02
C ASN A 561 -19.13 -10.32 11.64
N PHE A 562 -20.30 -10.39 10.99
CA PHE A 562 -20.39 -10.97 9.66
C PHE A 562 -19.65 -10.13 8.62
N ASN A 563 -18.90 -10.81 7.78
CA ASN A 563 -18.28 -10.24 6.60
C ASN A 563 -19.14 -10.55 5.38
N THR A 564 -19.57 -9.54 4.64
CA THR A 564 -20.47 -9.69 3.49
C THR A 564 -20.06 -8.75 2.38
N LEU A 565 -19.79 -9.30 1.20
CA LEU A 565 -19.62 -8.51 -0.01
C LEU A 565 -20.98 -8.02 -0.52
N LEU A 566 -20.99 -6.81 -1.04
CA LEU A 566 -22.15 -6.17 -1.66
C LEU A 566 -21.67 -5.18 -2.74
N ASN A 567 -22.57 -4.79 -3.63
CA ASN A 567 -22.33 -3.68 -4.55
C ASN A 567 -23.17 -2.48 -4.08
N ALA A 568 -22.57 -1.29 -4.09
CA ALA A 568 -23.31 -0.03 -4.06
C ALA A 568 -23.63 0.40 -5.48
N ASP A 569 -24.86 0.88 -5.73
CA ASP A 569 -25.29 1.30 -7.06
C ASP A 569 -24.31 2.28 -7.68
N GLN A 570 -23.87 3.27 -6.90
CA GLN A 570 -22.91 4.28 -7.34
C GLN A 570 -22.07 4.84 -6.18
N THR A 571 -20.85 5.22 -6.50
CA THR A 571 -19.98 6.03 -5.64
C THR A 571 -19.34 7.14 -6.46
N ASP A 572 -19.39 8.34 -5.95
CA ASP A 572 -18.73 9.50 -6.57
C ASP A 572 -17.46 9.88 -5.81
N GLY A 573 -16.46 10.37 -6.54
CA GLY A 573 -15.26 10.95 -5.94
C GLY A 573 -14.72 12.10 -6.77
N GLN A 574 -14.18 13.11 -6.08
CA GLN A 574 -13.57 14.28 -6.71
C GLN A 574 -12.46 14.85 -5.85
N GLY A 575 -11.51 15.51 -6.49
CA GLY A 575 -10.42 16.10 -5.71
C GLY A 575 -9.40 16.87 -6.51
N VAL A 576 -8.37 17.27 -5.78
CA VAL A 576 -7.20 17.98 -6.32
C VAL A 576 -5.93 17.39 -5.74
N GLU A 577 -4.86 17.39 -6.52
CA GLU A 577 -3.56 16.85 -6.14
C GLU A 577 -2.44 17.78 -6.54
N LEU A 578 -1.41 17.85 -5.71
CA LEU A 578 -0.23 18.69 -5.89
C LEU A 578 1.02 17.89 -5.57
N ASP A 579 1.98 17.89 -6.48
CA ASP A 579 3.36 17.48 -6.26
C ASP A 579 4.28 18.66 -6.62
N PHE A 580 5.10 19.09 -5.67
CA PHE A 580 6.06 20.18 -5.83
C PHE A 580 7.41 19.77 -5.28
N GLU A 581 8.48 20.06 -6.01
CA GLU A 581 9.85 19.86 -5.58
C GLU A 581 10.73 21.01 -6.08
N ALA A 582 11.60 21.55 -5.21
CA ALA A 582 12.51 22.59 -5.63
C ALA A 582 13.75 22.74 -4.74
N TYR A 583 14.88 23.05 -5.37
CA TYR A 583 16.02 23.65 -4.71
C TYR A 583 15.74 25.13 -4.44
N LEU A 584 15.38 25.46 -3.19
CA LEU A 584 15.18 26.86 -2.77
C LEU A 584 16.51 27.62 -2.68
N THR A 585 17.57 26.91 -2.36
CA THR A 585 18.97 27.34 -2.48
C THR A 585 19.79 26.17 -2.99
N ASP A 586 21.05 26.36 -3.35
CA ASP A 586 21.90 25.30 -3.91
C ASP A 586 22.08 24.07 -2.97
N ASN A 587 21.77 24.22 -1.71
CA ASN A 587 21.94 23.21 -0.68
C ASN A 587 20.65 22.95 0.13
N PHE A 588 19.51 23.46 -0.31
CA PHE A 588 18.23 23.27 0.39
C PHE A 588 17.15 22.81 -0.59
N LEU A 589 16.85 21.52 -0.56
CA LEU A 589 15.80 20.87 -1.33
C LEU A 589 14.53 20.74 -0.48
N VAL A 590 13.38 21.05 -1.06
CA VAL A 590 12.07 20.88 -0.43
C VAL A 590 11.16 20.13 -1.40
N THR A 591 10.43 19.13 -0.89
CA THR A 591 9.33 18.45 -1.60
C THR A 591 8.05 18.63 -0.82
N ILE A 592 6.95 18.92 -1.50
CA ILE A 592 5.61 19.04 -0.92
C ILE A 592 4.66 18.22 -1.77
N GLY A 593 3.95 17.30 -1.14
CA GLY A 593 2.81 16.61 -1.72
C GLY A 593 1.54 16.97 -0.95
N ALA A 594 0.44 17.15 -1.66
CA ALA A 594 -0.86 17.41 -1.03
C ALA A 594 -2.00 16.88 -1.88
N SER A 595 -3.06 16.39 -1.25
CA SER A 595 -4.31 16.05 -1.91
C SER A 595 -5.52 16.42 -1.06
N TYR A 596 -6.58 16.81 -1.73
CA TYR A 596 -7.93 16.86 -1.18
C TYR A 596 -8.79 15.87 -1.97
N ASN A 597 -9.52 15.03 -1.26
CA ASN A 597 -10.32 13.94 -1.81
C ASN A 597 -11.68 13.93 -1.11
N ASP A 598 -12.75 13.99 -1.87
CA ASP A 598 -14.13 13.96 -1.40
C ASP A 598 -14.81 12.76 -2.06
N THR A 599 -15.31 11.81 -1.23
CA THR A 599 -15.95 10.58 -1.69
C THR A 599 -17.32 10.43 -1.04
N GLU A 600 -18.29 9.91 -1.77
CA GLU A 600 -19.66 9.73 -1.30
C GLU A 600 -20.28 8.46 -1.90
N ILE A 601 -20.91 7.64 -1.06
CA ILE A 601 -21.74 6.51 -1.48
C ILE A 601 -23.12 7.08 -1.86
N ASP A 602 -23.55 6.90 -3.10
CA ASP A 602 -24.88 7.33 -3.60
C ASP A 602 -25.75 6.10 -3.87
N ASP A 603 -26.34 5.57 -2.80
CA ASP A 603 -27.26 4.42 -2.87
C ASP A 603 -28.28 4.49 -1.73
N ALA A 604 -29.41 5.14 -2.00
CA ALA A 604 -30.47 5.31 -1.02
C ALA A 604 -31.18 3.99 -0.59
N ALA A 605 -30.93 2.88 -1.28
CA ALA A 605 -31.48 1.58 -0.93
C ALA A 605 -30.54 0.75 -0.05
N LEU A 606 -29.25 1.10 -0.05
CA LEU A 606 -28.23 0.33 0.64
C LEU A 606 -28.28 0.54 2.16
N ALA A 607 -28.46 -0.55 2.87
CA ALA A 607 -28.48 -0.55 4.33
C ALA A 607 -27.76 -1.79 4.86
N ILE A 608 -26.89 -1.58 5.84
CA ILE A 608 -26.01 -2.60 6.42
C ILE A 608 -26.25 -2.72 7.93
N GLN A 609 -25.79 -3.81 8.52
CA GLN A 609 -25.76 -3.93 9.98
C GLN A 609 -24.63 -3.06 10.54
N PRO A 610 -24.91 -2.17 11.51
CA PRO A 610 -23.87 -1.41 12.21
C PRO A 610 -23.18 -2.31 13.24
N CYS A 611 -22.37 -1.73 14.11
CA CYS A 611 -21.74 -2.44 15.23
C CYS A 611 -22.76 -3.20 16.07
N GLY A 612 -22.34 -4.36 16.58
CA GLY A 612 -23.19 -5.24 17.39
C GLY A 612 -23.50 -4.74 18.79
N GLY A 613 -22.72 -3.79 19.32
CA GLY A 613 -22.88 -3.17 20.62
C GLY A 613 -21.67 -2.39 21.08
N GLY A 614 -21.84 -1.49 22.04
CA GLY A 614 -20.74 -0.70 22.60
C GLY A 614 -20.37 0.57 21.83
N CYS A 615 -20.71 0.70 20.56
CA CYS A 615 -20.45 1.90 19.75
C CYS A 615 -21.66 2.83 19.67
N THR A 616 -21.40 4.09 19.31
CA THR A 616 -22.38 5.14 19.09
C THR A 616 -22.55 5.37 17.59
N VAL A 617 -23.56 4.71 17.00
CA VAL A 617 -23.89 4.82 15.59
C VAL A 617 -24.41 6.21 15.24
N LEU A 618 -23.91 6.81 14.18
CA LEU A 618 -24.27 8.15 13.72
C LEU A 618 -25.24 8.11 12.53
N ASP A 619 -25.23 7.02 11.76
CA ASP A 619 -26.07 6.84 10.59
C ASP A 619 -27.56 6.75 10.92
N PRO A 620 -28.44 7.19 10.00
CA PRO A 620 -29.88 7.04 10.15
C PRO A 620 -30.31 5.56 10.05
N PRO A 621 -31.42 5.16 10.72
CA PRO A 621 -31.94 3.82 10.60
C PRO A 621 -32.28 3.44 9.16
N GLY A 622 -31.85 2.26 8.72
CA GLY A 622 -32.19 1.68 7.43
C GLY A 622 -33.64 1.20 7.33
N ALA A 623 -34.04 0.81 6.14
CA ALA A 623 -35.40 0.30 5.88
C ALA A 623 -35.68 -1.05 6.58
N VAL A 624 -34.63 -1.85 6.80
CA VAL A 624 -34.73 -3.14 7.53
C VAL A 624 -34.42 -2.89 9.02
N PRO A 625 -35.25 -3.37 9.94
CA PRO A 625 -34.97 -3.22 11.37
C PRO A 625 -33.61 -3.81 11.75
N GLY A 626 -32.78 -3.03 12.47
CA GLY A 626 -31.42 -3.42 12.87
C GLY A 626 -30.35 -3.10 11.84
N THR A 627 -30.70 -2.41 10.77
CA THR A 627 -29.73 -1.88 9.81
C THR A 627 -29.68 -0.34 9.86
N VAL A 628 -28.65 0.23 9.28
CA VAL A 628 -28.47 1.67 9.05
C VAL A 628 -28.27 1.93 7.57
N SER A 629 -28.71 3.11 7.10
CA SER A 629 -28.42 3.57 5.73
C SER A 629 -27.01 4.16 5.71
N ILE A 630 -26.25 3.81 4.69
CA ILE A 630 -24.91 4.37 4.44
C ILE A 630 -24.89 5.30 3.22
N ASP A 631 -26.06 5.68 2.73
CA ASP A 631 -26.23 6.69 1.69
C ASP A 631 -25.69 8.05 2.15
N GLY A 632 -24.80 8.65 1.39
CA GLY A 632 -24.10 9.88 1.73
C GLY A 632 -22.82 9.69 2.56
N ASN A 633 -22.50 8.48 3.03
CA ASN A 633 -21.29 8.23 3.79
C ASN A 633 -20.04 8.30 2.90
N ARG A 634 -18.93 8.75 3.49
CA ARG A 634 -17.62 8.65 2.87
C ARG A 634 -17.14 7.19 2.83
N LEU A 635 -16.35 6.86 1.81
CA LEU A 635 -15.68 5.55 1.76
C LEU A 635 -14.76 5.35 2.98
N PRO A 636 -14.68 4.13 3.54
CA PRO A 636 -13.78 3.84 4.65
C PRO A 636 -12.32 4.01 4.23
N GLN A 637 -11.46 4.35 5.20
CA GLN A 637 -10.01 4.59 4.99
C GLN A 637 -9.70 5.66 3.92
N SER A 638 -10.65 6.56 3.64
CA SER A 638 -10.58 7.65 2.66
C SER A 638 -10.40 9.00 3.35
N PRO A 639 -9.17 9.42 3.70
CA PRO A 639 -8.95 10.73 4.29
C PRO A 639 -9.24 11.84 3.28
N GLU A 640 -9.95 12.91 3.71
CA GLU A 640 -10.19 14.09 2.85
C GLU A 640 -8.90 14.81 2.50
N VAL A 641 -7.96 14.88 3.44
CA VAL A 641 -6.69 15.59 3.23
C VAL A 641 -5.51 14.67 3.54
N ILE A 642 -4.63 14.55 2.58
CA ILE A 642 -3.29 14.03 2.76
C ILE A 642 -2.31 15.15 2.42
N ALA A 643 -1.29 15.36 3.26
CA ALA A 643 -0.22 16.29 2.99
C ALA A 643 1.11 15.71 3.48
N ASN A 644 2.15 15.87 2.66
CA ASN A 644 3.50 15.48 3.04
C ASN A 644 4.50 16.58 2.70
N LEU A 645 5.58 16.60 3.46
CA LEU A 645 6.69 17.53 3.29
C LEU A 645 7.99 16.78 3.53
N THR A 646 8.95 16.94 2.65
CA THR A 646 10.35 16.63 2.95
C THR A 646 11.21 17.87 2.80
N ALA A 647 12.24 17.99 3.62
CA ALA A 647 13.22 19.06 3.50
C ALA A 647 14.61 18.52 3.81
N ARG A 648 15.53 18.74 2.88
CA ARG A 648 16.95 18.38 3.02
C ARG A 648 17.82 19.64 2.94
N TRP A 649 18.62 19.86 3.95
CA TRP A 649 19.64 20.89 3.96
C TRP A 649 21.01 20.26 4.18
N GLY A 650 21.99 20.61 3.34
CA GLY A 650 23.36 20.13 3.43
C GLY A 650 24.37 21.26 3.50
N THR A 651 25.52 21.04 4.15
CA THR A 651 26.61 21.98 4.16
C THR A 651 27.95 21.25 4.14
N PRO A 652 28.88 21.67 3.28
CA PRO A 652 30.23 21.09 3.27
C PRO A 652 30.94 21.29 4.61
N VAL A 653 31.49 20.22 5.18
CA VAL A 653 32.29 20.24 6.42
C VAL A 653 33.50 19.34 6.21
N SER A 654 34.68 19.91 6.30
CA SER A 654 35.94 19.18 6.09
C SER A 654 36.01 18.49 4.70
N ASN A 655 36.05 17.16 4.64
CA ASN A 655 36.07 16.35 3.43
C ASN A 655 34.74 15.66 3.14
N GLY A 656 33.66 16.17 3.70
CA GLY A 656 32.32 15.61 3.54
C GLY A 656 31.25 16.68 3.65
N GLU A 657 30.02 16.23 3.82
CA GLU A 657 28.85 17.07 3.99
C GLU A 657 28.12 16.67 5.29
N PHE A 658 27.80 17.65 6.12
CA PHE A 658 26.80 17.49 7.17
C PHE A 658 25.43 17.83 6.59
N PHE A 659 24.43 16.98 6.84
CA PHE A 659 23.08 17.22 6.37
C PHE A 659 22.02 17.01 7.46
N ILE A 660 20.90 17.67 7.24
CA ILE A 660 19.65 17.50 7.99
C ILE A 660 18.57 17.15 6.98
N TYR A 661 17.88 16.07 7.22
CA TYR A 661 16.69 15.67 6.47
C TYR A 661 15.51 15.54 7.43
N THR A 662 14.35 16.07 7.05
CA THR A 662 13.11 15.88 7.80
C THR A 662 11.99 15.55 6.84
N ASP A 663 11.09 14.67 7.26
CA ASP A 663 9.89 14.29 6.54
C ASP A 663 8.67 14.34 7.46
N TRP A 664 7.55 14.74 6.90
CA TRP A 664 6.30 14.85 7.61
C TRP A 664 5.18 14.31 6.74
N ALA A 665 4.29 13.52 7.34
CA ALA A 665 3.08 13.01 6.71
C ALA A 665 1.87 13.30 7.58
N TYR A 666 0.85 13.86 6.98
CA TYR A 666 -0.43 14.19 7.60
C TYR A 666 -1.55 13.52 6.81
N ARG A 667 -2.49 12.88 7.54
CA ARG A 667 -3.81 12.53 7.03
C ARG A 667 -4.90 13.06 7.95
N SER A 668 -6.03 13.45 7.37
CA SER A 668 -7.23 13.79 8.15
C SER A 668 -7.90 12.55 8.74
N GLU A 669 -9.02 12.74 9.42
CA GLU A 669 -9.86 11.70 9.97
C GLU A 669 -10.28 10.68 8.89
N VAL A 670 -10.52 9.43 9.30
CA VAL A 670 -11.01 8.34 8.42
C VAL A 670 -12.04 7.49 9.17
N ASN A 671 -13.11 7.07 8.50
CA ASN A 671 -13.97 6.02 9.01
C ASN A 671 -13.30 4.65 8.83
N PHE A 672 -13.40 3.76 9.82
CA PHE A 672 -12.86 2.41 9.71
C PHE A 672 -13.81 1.47 8.97
N PHE A 673 -15.11 1.71 9.07
CA PHE A 673 -16.18 0.90 8.51
C PHE A 673 -17.05 1.68 7.52
N LEU A 674 -17.93 0.99 6.82
CA LEU A 674 -18.93 1.61 5.93
C LEU A 674 -19.98 2.40 6.71
N TYR A 675 -20.37 1.94 7.90
CA TYR A 675 -21.20 2.72 8.81
C TYR A 675 -20.37 3.72 9.60
N GLU A 676 -20.97 4.82 9.98
CA GLU A 676 -20.33 5.82 10.80
C GLU A 676 -20.66 5.61 12.29
N ALA A 677 -19.61 5.59 13.11
CA ALA A 677 -19.73 5.51 14.56
C ALA A 677 -18.67 6.40 15.22
N ALA A 678 -19.06 7.09 16.29
CA ALA A 678 -18.19 8.06 16.96
C ALA A 678 -16.85 7.47 17.42
N GLU A 679 -16.81 6.19 17.78
CA GLU A 679 -15.62 5.49 18.24
C GLU A 679 -14.75 4.97 17.10
N PHE A 680 -15.34 4.66 15.95
CA PHE A 680 -14.64 4.06 14.80
C PHE A 680 -14.27 5.07 13.71
N GLU A 681 -14.19 6.34 14.09
CA GLU A 681 -13.55 7.38 13.30
C GLU A 681 -12.09 7.56 13.77
N GLY A 682 -11.12 7.16 12.97
CA GLY A 682 -9.71 7.40 13.23
C GLY A 682 -9.38 8.87 13.16
N LYS A 683 -8.73 9.42 14.20
CA LYS A 683 -8.31 10.82 14.22
C LYS A 683 -7.33 11.17 13.11
N ALA A 684 -7.23 12.47 12.85
CA ALA A 684 -6.13 12.99 12.04
C ALA A 684 -4.77 12.60 12.65
N LEU A 685 -3.85 12.12 11.82
CA LEU A 685 -2.53 11.66 12.25
C LEU A 685 -1.44 12.50 11.57
N LEU A 686 -0.47 12.98 12.37
CA LEU A 686 0.71 13.69 11.91
C LEU A 686 1.97 12.97 12.38
N GLU A 687 2.66 12.30 11.49
CA GLU A 687 3.92 11.62 11.78
C GLU A 687 5.09 12.37 11.16
N GLY A 688 6.14 12.55 11.95
CA GLY A 688 7.36 13.21 11.51
C GLY A 688 8.60 12.33 11.63
N GLY A 689 9.51 12.48 10.68
CA GLY A 689 10.84 11.90 10.69
C GLY A 689 11.93 12.98 10.74
N LEU A 690 13.05 12.64 11.35
CA LEU A 690 14.25 13.48 11.38
C LEU A 690 15.49 12.61 11.21
N ARG A 691 16.39 13.01 10.30
CA ARG A 691 17.69 12.37 10.09
C ARG A 691 18.79 13.42 10.11
N LEU A 692 19.81 13.21 10.90
CA LEU A 692 21.01 14.03 11.00
C LEU A 692 22.21 13.18 10.60
N GLY A 693 22.88 13.53 9.53
CA GLY A 693 23.94 12.69 8.99
C GLY A 693 25.19 13.47 8.58
N TYR A 694 26.24 12.72 8.46
CA TYR A 694 27.51 13.17 7.88
C TYR A 694 27.96 12.14 6.85
N ASN A 695 28.09 12.58 5.61
CA ASN A 695 28.68 11.77 4.55
C ASN A 695 30.09 12.25 4.22
N TRP A 696 30.94 11.33 3.80
CA TRP A 696 32.33 11.63 3.43
C TRP A 696 32.81 10.71 2.31
N ASN A 697 34.01 10.98 1.83
CA ASN A 697 34.62 10.20 0.75
C ASN A 697 33.77 10.24 -0.53
N ASP A 698 33.39 11.48 -0.93
CA ASP A 698 32.50 11.77 -2.07
C ASP A 698 31.12 11.08 -1.94
N GLY A 699 30.54 11.08 -0.73
CA GLY A 699 29.23 10.49 -0.44
C GLY A 699 29.22 8.95 -0.33
N LYS A 700 30.39 8.31 -0.43
CA LYS A 700 30.48 6.83 -0.36
C LYS A 700 30.25 6.26 1.03
N GLN A 701 30.53 7.01 2.06
CA GLN A 701 30.26 6.61 3.45
C GLN A 701 29.35 7.64 4.10
N GLU A 702 28.43 7.15 4.90
CA GLU A 702 27.50 7.95 5.67
C GLU A 702 27.31 7.38 7.06
N LEU A 703 27.22 8.25 8.06
CA LEU A 703 26.77 7.93 9.41
C LEU A 703 25.64 8.90 9.77
N ALA A 704 24.51 8.36 10.18
CA ALA A 704 23.35 9.15 10.54
C ALA A 704 22.72 8.69 11.86
N VAL A 705 22.08 9.64 12.54
CA VAL A 705 21.12 9.39 13.62
C VAL A 705 19.76 9.75 13.07
N TYR A 706 18.77 8.90 13.29
CA TYR A 706 17.42 9.14 12.81
C TYR A 706 16.35 8.91 13.90
N GLY A 707 15.19 9.51 13.69
CA GLY A 707 13.98 9.26 14.46
C GLY A 707 12.78 9.15 13.53
N ARG A 708 11.88 8.21 13.83
CA ARG A 708 10.57 8.02 13.21
C ARG A 708 9.48 8.26 14.23
N ASN A 709 8.33 8.78 13.79
CA ASN A 709 7.27 9.26 14.68
C ASN A 709 7.86 10.11 15.84
N ILE A 710 8.64 11.14 15.49
CA ILE A 710 9.34 11.97 16.50
C ILE A 710 8.40 12.75 17.42
N THR A 711 7.16 12.94 16.99
CA THR A 711 6.08 13.54 17.78
C THR A 711 5.56 12.61 18.87
N ASP A 712 5.82 11.30 18.74
CA ASP A 712 5.30 10.26 19.65
C ASP A 712 3.78 10.25 19.73
N GLU A 713 3.15 10.48 18.58
CA GLU A 713 1.69 10.50 18.48
C GLU A 713 1.18 9.06 18.32
N ILE A 714 0.33 8.64 19.26
CA ILE A 714 -0.29 7.31 19.27
C ILE A 714 -1.80 7.48 19.14
N GLU A 715 -2.37 6.93 18.06
CA GLU A 715 -3.79 7.00 17.77
C GLU A 715 -4.28 5.64 17.22
N ALA A 716 -5.59 5.41 17.32
CA ALA A 716 -6.21 4.26 16.66
C ALA A 716 -6.16 4.46 15.12
N VAL A 717 -5.67 3.46 14.42
CA VAL A 717 -5.57 3.45 12.94
C VAL A 717 -6.49 2.41 12.29
N GLY A 718 -7.22 1.67 13.10
CA GLY A 718 -8.23 0.72 12.69
C GLY A 718 -8.89 0.06 13.89
N GLY A 719 -9.93 -0.71 13.65
CA GLY A 719 -10.68 -1.39 14.69
C GLY A 719 -11.33 -2.66 14.19
N ILE A 720 -11.88 -3.40 15.13
CA ILE A 720 -12.74 -4.56 14.86
C ILE A 720 -13.96 -4.48 15.77
N ASP A 721 -15.12 -4.82 15.23
CA ASP A 721 -16.38 -4.76 15.95
C ASP A 721 -16.79 -6.15 16.46
N PHE A 722 -16.40 -6.48 17.68
CA PHE A 722 -16.83 -7.70 18.39
C PHE A 722 -17.76 -7.38 19.58
N ASN A 723 -18.68 -6.44 19.44
CA ASN A 723 -19.50 -5.91 20.55
C ASN A 723 -18.68 -5.22 21.64
N ASN A 724 -17.47 -4.83 21.33
CA ASN A 724 -16.56 -4.05 22.16
C ASN A 724 -15.86 -2.99 21.31
N LEU A 725 -15.10 -2.12 21.92
CA LEU A 725 -14.40 -1.02 21.25
C LEU A 725 -12.93 -1.41 21.04
N THR A 726 -12.71 -2.52 20.33
CA THR A 726 -11.39 -3.05 20.03
C THR A 726 -10.76 -2.31 18.87
N GLY A 727 -9.48 -1.99 19.00
CA GLY A 727 -8.73 -1.32 17.96
C GLY A 727 -7.26 -1.70 17.95
N PHE A 728 -6.55 -1.17 16.99
CA PHE A 728 -5.10 -1.23 16.88
C PHE A 728 -4.52 0.15 16.57
N ILE A 729 -3.26 0.36 16.94
CA ILE A 729 -2.60 1.67 16.93
C ILE A 729 -1.51 1.73 15.87
N ASN A 730 -1.07 2.96 15.56
CA ASN A 730 0.13 3.19 14.73
C ASN A 730 1.43 2.83 15.49
N GLU A 731 2.54 2.80 14.77
CA GLU A 731 3.87 2.51 15.33
C GLU A 731 4.34 3.63 16.27
N PRO A 732 4.91 3.28 17.44
CA PRO A 732 5.45 4.27 18.37
C PRO A 732 6.74 4.91 17.85
N ARG A 733 7.23 5.94 18.58
CA ARG A 733 8.49 6.60 18.24
C ARG A 733 9.67 5.64 18.28
N ARG A 734 10.47 5.67 17.21
CA ARG A 734 11.74 4.94 17.13
C ARG A 734 12.90 5.89 16.89
N VAL A 735 14.03 5.62 17.55
CA VAL A 735 15.28 6.37 17.37
C VAL A 735 16.40 5.38 17.13
N GLY A 736 17.25 5.66 16.15
CA GLY A 736 18.34 4.76 15.75
C GLY A 736 19.55 5.48 15.20
N VAL A 737 20.58 4.68 14.97
CA VAL A 737 21.81 5.07 14.27
C VAL A 737 21.99 4.16 13.06
N GLU A 738 22.46 4.73 11.97
CA GLU A 738 22.64 4.01 10.71
C GLU A 738 24.00 4.35 10.10
N PHE A 739 24.63 3.33 9.53
CA PHE A 739 25.84 3.46 8.75
C PHE A 739 25.64 2.86 7.36
N MET A 740 26.06 3.60 6.33
CA MET A 740 26.02 3.14 4.94
C MET A 740 27.41 3.28 4.31
N THR A 741 27.75 2.34 3.44
CA THR A 741 28.93 2.43 2.57
C THR A 741 28.61 1.97 1.16
N ARG A 742 29.02 2.78 0.17
CA ARG A 742 28.91 2.48 -1.27
C ARG A 742 30.32 2.25 -1.85
N PHE A 743 30.49 1.29 -2.78
CA PHE A 743 31.80 0.92 -3.33
C PHE A 743 31.75 0.56 -4.81
#